data_8d3ccca486b44851f02a216419e9e5fb
#
_entry.id   8d3ccca486b44851f02a216419e9e5fb
#
_cell.length_a   1.000
_cell.length_b   1.000
_cell.length_c   1.000
_cell.angle_alpha   90.00
_cell.angle_beta   90.00
_cell.angle_gamma   90.00
#
_symmetry.space_group_name_H-M   'P 1'
#
loop_
_entity.id
_entity.type
_entity.pdbx_description
1 polymer ?
#
loop_
_entity_poly.entity_id
_entity_poly.type
_entity_poly.pdbx_seq_one_letter_code
_entity_poly.pdbx_strand_id
1 'polypeptide(L)'
;MGDTEEWRDLGHAKWKDPYAALEDPESATFKAALETEANLFEVQKKSKRWDFKRLVEAALPQEPAYAQETRVWRRRIVKLQHAQGHRLNVWIYDADGTLTREFKGLSDFGVDDGSDSYYTITDVGDGAELLELKMYKYGVQSAQWSEKPVGPTAAFKDDRIFFLSVENALRYPDVISVVAESGKSRLRHFHEPDKRRQVELFKPANQPDLFIRTANALSQRIARIEGIRVKWFTSEPVNSTLIPVTKDAYLMNRALVYKGHLYKTPAQEAVVGAEPLSNSRFLVTTIKKARQSIHSWNAETKEWTTLYNSQTPAEIMIHSFSDKPAFTLTSPAAPNKVFEIQDDYSLSLIFTNPEPLKLPYFKHGLAGNGVPYTYVSAVPRPKKLLVEAYGAYGITAHMRYPKRWLPYLAHGYAVVTAAPRGGRDDGDEWYDAGRTAQRKHATFKDTADVIAAVQRRFHIKPAHTIFYGRSAGGWLAAAIGLFYGHLTAAIYAEVPYLDVLRTSSNPALPLTQLEYDEFGDPRGKLEEYLALQTISPVDALAIAPEGAPLFLVRTALHDVQVYPYEALKFAKKARSLGWHIVVGVDSDGGHFAAEKDVYDQWATDAAILEAVLRSGPRRRHTRRHAAAHRSRGITRRRTSSRKQSVKTEVSPAAV
;
A
#
# COMPACT_ATOMS: atom_id res chain seq x y z
N MET A 1 -6.71 37.82 -4.38
CA MET A 1 -7.86 37.17 -5.02
C MET A 1 -8.49 36.29 -3.96
N GLY A 2 -9.76 36.54 -3.59
CA GLY A 2 -10.43 35.78 -2.55
C GLY A 2 -10.62 34.34 -3.02
N ASP A 3 -10.26 33.36 -2.16
CA ASP A 3 -10.62 31.97 -2.38
C ASP A 3 -12.14 31.89 -2.53
N THR A 4 -12.63 31.43 -3.67
CA THR A 4 -14.07 31.21 -3.88
C THR A 4 -14.47 30.02 -3.02
N GLU A 5 -15.09 30.31 -1.87
CA GLU A 5 -15.68 29.29 -1.01
C GLU A 5 -16.79 28.58 -1.78
N GLU A 6 -16.69 27.26 -1.93
CA GLU A 6 -17.73 26.46 -2.55
C GLU A 6 -18.54 25.71 -1.49
N TRP A 7 -19.86 25.72 -1.63
CA TRP A 7 -20.75 24.91 -0.80
C TRP A 7 -20.87 23.51 -1.39
N ARG A 8 -20.53 22.51 -0.58
CA ARG A 8 -20.79 21.10 -0.88
C ARG A 8 -22.14 20.71 -0.26
N ASP A 9 -22.97 20.03 -1.03
CA ASP A 9 -24.35 19.69 -0.65
C ASP A 9 -24.65 18.22 -0.98
N LEU A 10 -24.96 17.43 0.03
CA LEU A 10 -25.41 16.04 -0.07
C LEU A 10 -26.90 15.91 0.23
N GLY A 11 -27.64 17.01 0.33
CA GLY A 11 -29.05 17.03 0.73
C GLY A 11 -29.27 17.01 2.24
N HIS A 12 -28.69 16.04 2.93
CA HIS A 12 -28.76 15.88 4.38
C HIS A 12 -27.59 16.52 5.13
N ALA A 13 -26.53 16.91 4.45
CA ALA A 13 -25.36 17.57 5.01
C ALA A 13 -24.83 18.62 4.04
N LYS A 14 -24.48 19.80 4.57
CA LYS A 14 -23.83 20.87 3.81
C LYS A 14 -22.62 21.37 4.55
N TRP A 15 -21.53 21.60 3.80
CA TRP A 15 -20.32 22.22 4.36
C TRP A 15 -19.67 23.16 3.36
N LYS A 16 -18.89 24.10 3.89
CA LYS A 16 -18.06 24.97 3.07
C LYS A 16 -16.71 24.32 2.78
N ASP A 17 -16.32 24.28 1.53
CA ASP A 17 -14.96 23.94 1.10
C ASP A 17 -14.23 25.22 0.64
N PRO A 18 -13.45 25.86 1.53
CA PRO A 18 -12.72 27.08 1.18
C PRO A 18 -11.52 26.82 0.26
N TYR A 19 -11.24 25.53 -0.03
CA TYR A 19 -10.10 25.11 -0.84
C TYR A 19 -10.51 24.46 -2.16
N ALA A 20 -11.79 24.55 -2.54
CA ALA A 20 -12.34 23.94 -3.76
C ALA A 20 -11.56 24.33 -5.03
N ALA A 21 -11.10 25.58 -5.13
CA ALA A 21 -10.30 26.05 -6.27
C ALA A 21 -8.96 25.31 -6.46
N LEU A 22 -8.49 24.54 -5.48
CA LEU A 22 -7.31 23.68 -5.62
C LEU A 22 -7.60 22.37 -6.36
N GLU A 23 -8.87 22.02 -6.61
CA GLU A 23 -9.24 20.79 -7.32
C GLU A 23 -9.08 20.89 -8.84
N ASP A 24 -8.99 22.09 -9.38
CA ASP A 24 -8.73 22.35 -10.80
C ASP A 24 -7.22 22.57 -11.04
N PRO A 25 -6.51 21.60 -11.66
CA PRO A 25 -5.08 21.73 -11.95
C PRO A 25 -4.73 22.92 -12.86
N GLU A 26 -5.69 23.38 -13.68
CA GLU A 26 -5.48 24.51 -14.56
C GLU A 26 -5.71 25.87 -13.88
N SER A 27 -6.31 25.87 -12.69
CA SER A 27 -6.58 27.10 -11.96
C SER A 27 -5.30 27.84 -11.53
N ALA A 28 -5.38 29.18 -11.50
CA ALA A 28 -4.29 30.00 -10.97
C ALA A 28 -4.00 29.70 -9.48
N THR A 29 -5.03 29.32 -8.72
CA THR A 29 -4.91 28.95 -7.30
C THR A 29 -4.09 27.68 -7.11
N PHE A 30 -4.34 26.65 -7.92
CA PHE A 30 -3.56 25.41 -7.90
C PHE A 30 -2.10 25.66 -8.28
N LYS A 31 -1.85 26.36 -9.39
CA LYS A 31 -0.50 26.67 -9.88
C LYS A 31 0.30 27.51 -8.86
N ALA A 32 -0.33 28.50 -8.24
CA ALA A 32 0.31 29.31 -7.18
C ALA A 32 0.59 28.48 -5.91
N ALA A 33 -0.27 27.52 -5.56
CA ALA A 33 -0.03 26.62 -4.44
C ALA A 33 1.17 25.71 -4.71
N LEU A 34 1.27 25.12 -5.90
CA LEU A 34 2.43 24.31 -6.30
C LEU A 34 3.74 25.10 -6.22
N GLU A 35 3.77 26.31 -6.77
CA GLU A 35 4.95 27.18 -6.72
C GLU A 35 5.34 27.51 -5.28
N THR A 36 4.35 27.80 -4.42
CA THR A 36 4.59 28.05 -2.99
C THR A 36 5.23 26.84 -2.31
N GLU A 37 4.70 25.63 -2.55
CA GLU A 37 5.26 24.40 -1.96
C GLU A 37 6.66 24.10 -2.48
N ALA A 38 6.91 24.24 -3.78
CA ALA A 38 8.22 24.06 -4.39
C ALA A 38 9.26 25.00 -3.76
N ASN A 39 8.93 26.28 -3.59
CA ASN A 39 9.82 27.27 -2.97
C ASN A 39 10.10 26.94 -1.49
N LEU A 40 9.07 26.54 -0.72
CA LEU A 40 9.24 26.14 0.67
C LEU A 40 10.09 24.87 0.79
N PHE A 41 9.93 23.92 -0.12
CA PHE A 41 10.69 22.68 -0.14
C PHE A 41 12.16 22.89 -0.47
N GLU A 42 12.48 23.74 -1.47
CA GLU A 42 13.87 24.06 -1.87
C GLU A 42 14.70 24.62 -0.70
N VAL A 43 14.09 25.40 0.20
CA VAL A 43 14.76 25.89 1.41
C VAL A 43 15.22 24.75 2.31
N GLN A 44 14.53 23.62 2.31
CA GLN A 44 14.84 22.44 3.14
C GLN A 44 15.90 21.53 2.51
N LYS A 45 16.15 21.60 1.20
CA LYS A 45 17.12 20.74 0.49
C LYS A 45 18.59 20.93 0.88
N LYS A 46 18.94 21.94 1.68
CA LYS A 46 20.33 22.37 1.96
C LYS A 46 21.12 21.47 2.94
N SER A 47 20.54 20.37 3.43
CA SER A 47 21.16 19.49 4.41
C SER A 47 21.98 18.36 3.78
N LYS A 48 22.95 17.79 4.53
CA LYS A 48 23.75 16.64 4.08
C LYS A 48 22.85 15.44 3.76
N ARG A 49 23.01 14.87 2.58
CA ARG A 49 22.23 13.71 2.11
C ARG A 49 22.91 12.40 2.50
N TRP A 50 22.11 11.39 2.78
CA TRP A 50 22.56 10.02 2.94
C TRP A 50 22.69 9.32 1.58
N ASP A 51 23.61 8.37 1.49
CA ASP A 51 23.79 7.55 0.29
C ASP A 51 22.77 6.40 0.27
N PHE A 52 21.57 6.70 -0.21
CA PHE A 52 20.52 5.70 -0.39
C PHE A 52 20.84 4.72 -1.51
N LYS A 53 21.34 5.25 -2.63
CA LYS A 53 21.60 4.47 -3.84
C LYS A 53 22.49 3.27 -3.52
N ARG A 54 23.66 3.51 -2.94
CA ARG A 54 24.64 2.46 -2.64
C ARG A 54 24.09 1.32 -1.78
N LEU A 55 23.35 1.64 -0.70
CA LEU A 55 22.85 0.61 0.21
C LEU A 55 21.63 -0.12 -0.33
N VAL A 56 20.72 0.57 -1.03
CA VAL A 56 19.52 -0.05 -1.56
C VAL A 56 19.83 -0.91 -2.77
N GLU A 57 20.65 -0.41 -3.71
CA GLU A 57 21.07 -1.20 -4.88
C GLU A 57 21.90 -2.43 -4.49
N ALA A 58 22.76 -2.30 -3.48
CA ALA A 58 23.51 -3.46 -2.98
C ALA A 58 22.62 -4.57 -2.38
N ALA A 59 21.37 -4.27 -2.02
CA ALA A 59 20.38 -5.25 -1.55
C ALA A 59 19.53 -5.83 -2.68
N LEU A 60 19.66 -5.32 -3.91
CA LEU A 60 18.96 -5.87 -5.06
C LEU A 60 19.77 -7.02 -5.68
N PRO A 61 19.11 -8.06 -6.20
CA PRO A 61 19.80 -9.07 -6.98
C PRO A 61 20.41 -8.44 -8.25
N GLN A 62 21.61 -8.86 -8.63
CA GLN A 62 22.24 -8.40 -9.87
C GLN A 62 21.59 -9.11 -11.07
N GLU A 63 21.29 -8.34 -12.12
CA GLU A 63 20.67 -8.80 -13.35
C GLU A 63 21.69 -9.46 -14.30
N PRO A 64 21.27 -10.43 -15.08
CA PRO A 64 20.05 -11.26 -15.03
C PRO A 64 20.27 -12.56 -14.23
N ALA A 65 21.40 -12.69 -13.54
CA ALA A 65 21.83 -13.93 -12.89
C ALA A 65 20.85 -14.35 -11.75
N TYR A 66 20.15 -13.38 -11.18
CA TYR A 66 19.28 -13.57 -10.01
C TYR A 66 17.81 -13.29 -10.32
N ALA A 67 17.33 -13.67 -11.51
CA ALA A 67 15.91 -13.63 -11.82
C ALA A 67 15.13 -14.45 -10.78
N GLN A 68 14.02 -13.90 -10.31
CA GLN A 68 13.19 -14.55 -9.28
C GLN A 68 12.46 -15.77 -9.83
N GLU A 69 12.12 -15.72 -11.12
CA GLU A 69 11.41 -16.77 -11.82
C GLU A 69 12.11 -17.10 -13.13
N THR A 70 12.19 -18.37 -13.47
CA THR A 70 12.72 -18.85 -14.74
C THR A 70 11.71 -19.83 -15.33
N ARG A 71 11.33 -19.62 -16.57
CA ARG A 71 10.41 -20.48 -17.33
C ARG A 71 11.03 -20.92 -18.62
N VAL A 72 10.84 -22.20 -18.97
CA VAL A 72 11.13 -22.69 -20.32
C VAL A 72 9.91 -22.45 -21.21
N TRP A 73 10.08 -21.72 -22.30
CA TRP A 73 9.07 -21.45 -23.29
C TRP A 73 9.53 -21.92 -24.67
N ARG A 74 9.05 -23.05 -25.10
CA ARG A 74 9.33 -23.62 -26.44
C ARG A 74 10.84 -23.67 -26.81
N ARG A 75 11.75 -24.10 -26.04
CA ARG A 75 13.23 -24.09 -26.17
C ARG A 75 13.88 -22.75 -25.85
N ARG A 76 13.16 -21.77 -25.33
CA ARG A 76 13.70 -20.48 -24.87
C ARG A 76 13.64 -20.42 -23.36
N ILE A 77 14.48 -19.60 -22.79
CA ILE A 77 14.48 -19.34 -21.36
C ILE A 77 13.95 -17.92 -21.14
N VAL A 78 12.86 -17.80 -20.40
CA VAL A 78 12.31 -16.52 -19.94
C VAL A 78 12.65 -16.35 -18.47
N LYS A 79 13.32 -15.27 -18.13
CA LYS A 79 13.60 -14.88 -16.74
C LYS A 79 12.82 -13.66 -16.37
N LEU A 80 12.18 -13.70 -15.19
CA LEU A 80 11.38 -12.60 -14.65
C LEU A 80 11.92 -12.16 -13.29
N GLN A 81 11.92 -10.87 -13.05
CA GLN A 81 12.29 -10.27 -11.79
C GLN A 81 11.27 -9.21 -11.40
N HIS A 82 10.73 -9.34 -10.18
CA HIS A 82 9.87 -8.29 -9.62
C HIS A 82 10.73 -7.09 -9.19
N ALA A 83 10.47 -5.95 -9.80
CA ALA A 83 11.08 -4.68 -9.47
C ALA A 83 10.20 -3.86 -8.49
N GLN A 84 10.64 -2.66 -8.16
CA GLN A 84 9.90 -1.77 -7.27
C GLN A 84 8.58 -1.31 -7.93
N GLY A 85 7.53 -1.08 -7.12
CA GLY A 85 6.25 -0.57 -7.61
C GLY A 85 5.42 -1.59 -8.41
N HIS A 86 5.56 -2.90 -8.10
CA HIS A 86 4.87 -3.99 -8.82
C HIS A 86 5.22 -4.09 -10.30
N ARG A 87 6.41 -3.64 -10.68
CA ARG A 87 6.92 -3.72 -12.05
C ARG A 87 7.70 -5.02 -12.25
N LEU A 88 7.77 -5.46 -13.52
CA LEU A 88 8.50 -6.65 -13.95
C LEU A 88 9.65 -6.26 -14.87
N ASN A 89 10.82 -6.87 -14.65
CA ASN A 89 11.90 -6.93 -15.64
C ASN A 89 11.90 -8.33 -16.26
N VAL A 90 12.02 -8.40 -17.57
CA VAL A 90 11.92 -9.65 -18.32
C VAL A 90 13.07 -9.78 -19.30
N TRP A 91 13.70 -10.96 -19.31
CA TRP A 91 14.76 -11.32 -20.26
C TRP A 91 14.35 -12.62 -20.98
N ILE A 92 14.46 -12.60 -22.30
CA ILE A 92 14.20 -13.76 -23.15
C ILE A 92 15.50 -14.19 -23.80
N TYR A 93 15.90 -15.45 -23.59
CA TYR A 93 17.10 -16.05 -24.14
C TYR A 93 16.72 -17.16 -25.13
N ASP A 94 17.54 -17.32 -26.17
CA ASP A 94 17.49 -18.49 -27.03
C ASP A 94 17.99 -19.75 -26.31
N ALA A 95 17.83 -20.91 -26.97
CA ALA A 95 18.28 -22.20 -26.48
C ALA A 95 19.81 -22.28 -26.27
N ASP A 96 20.59 -21.48 -27.00
CA ASP A 96 22.05 -21.36 -26.84
C ASP A 96 22.49 -20.40 -25.72
N GLY A 97 21.52 -19.78 -25.02
CA GLY A 97 21.78 -18.80 -23.96
C GLY A 97 22.00 -17.37 -24.43
N THR A 98 21.80 -17.08 -25.73
CA THR A 98 21.88 -15.72 -26.27
C THR A 98 20.68 -14.87 -25.83
N LEU A 99 20.93 -13.72 -25.22
CA LEU A 99 19.88 -12.76 -24.87
C LEU A 99 19.28 -12.14 -26.14
N THR A 100 17.99 -12.36 -26.37
CA THR A 100 17.28 -11.88 -27.56
C THR A 100 16.37 -10.70 -27.30
N ARG A 101 15.85 -10.58 -26.06
CA ARG A 101 14.97 -9.49 -25.64
C ARG A 101 15.16 -9.15 -24.17
N GLU A 102 15.07 -7.85 -23.89
CA GLU A 102 15.02 -7.30 -22.56
C GLU A 102 13.89 -6.28 -22.45
N PHE A 103 13.10 -6.37 -21.40
CA PHE A 103 12.07 -5.40 -21.03
C PHE A 103 12.24 -5.00 -19.56
N LYS A 104 12.06 -3.72 -19.26
CA LYS A 104 12.13 -3.19 -17.89
C LYS A 104 10.84 -2.44 -17.54
N GLY A 105 10.43 -2.54 -16.28
CA GLY A 105 9.32 -1.77 -15.77
C GLY A 105 7.93 -2.13 -16.33
N LEU A 106 7.74 -3.37 -16.79
CA LEU A 106 6.44 -3.84 -17.27
C LEU A 106 5.44 -3.92 -16.12
N SER A 107 4.16 -3.70 -16.41
CA SER A 107 3.06 -3.99 -15.49
C SER A 107 2.67 -5.46 -15.52
N ASP A 108 2.76 -6.09 -16.70
CA ASP A 108 2.50 -7.53 -16.88
C ASP A 108 3.23 -8.08 -18.11
N PHE A 109 3.44 -9.39 -18.13
CA PHE A 109 4.07 -10.12 -19.21
C PHE A 109 3.55 -11.55 -19.26
N GLY A 110 3.33 -12.08 -20.46
CA GLY A 110 3.00 -13.48 -20.63
C GLY A 110 3.38 -14.03 -21.99
N VAL A 111 3.57 -15.35 -22.03
CA VAL A 111 3.91 -16.11 -23.24
C VAL A 111 2.78 -17.09 -23.56
N ASP A 112 2.56 -17.34 -24.85
CA ASP A 112 1.69 -18.38 -25.31
C ASP A 112 2.45 -19.71 -25.47
N ASP A 113 2.10 -20.73 -24.69
CA ASP A 113 2.75 -22.04 -24.74
C ASP A 113 2.48 -22.76 -26.05
N GLY A 114 1.38 -22.44 -26.74
CA GLY A 114 0.98 -23.02 -28.01
C GLY A 114 1.65 -22.40 -29.25
N SER A 115 2.16 -21.17 -29.14
CA SER A 115 2.73 -20.43 -30.26
C SER A 115 4.02 -19.68 -29.91
N ASP A 116 4.58 -18.93 -30.87
CA ASP A 116 5.72 -18.03 -30.67
C ASP A 116 5.29 -16.61 -30.25
N SER A 117 4.07 -16.46 -29.74
CA SER A 117 3.51 -15.16 -29.35
C SER A 117 3.73 -14.87 -27.87
N TYR A 118 3.95 -13.59 -27.55
CA TYR A 118 4.01 -13.09 -26.19
C TYR A 118 3.45 -11.67 -26.12
N TYR A 119 3.06 -11.23 -24.92
CA TYR A 119 2.58 -9.87 -24.70
C TYR A 119 3.38 -9.15 -23.61
N THR A 120 3.31 -7.82 -23.66
CA THR A 120 3.72 -6.92 -22.58
C THR A 120 2.58 -5.97 -22.26
N ILE A 121 2.45 -5.59 -20.99
CA ILE A 121 1.63 -4.44 -20.56
C ILE A 121 2.55 -3.41 -19.93
N THR A 122 2.47 -2.18 -20.43
CA THR A 122 3.29 -1.04 -19.96
C THR A 122 2.43 0.16 -19.68
N ASP A 123 2.84 0.96 -18.68
CA ASP A 123 2.29 2.29 -18.47
C ASP A 123 2.87 3.26 -19.52
N VAL A 124 2.01 3.87 -20.31
CA VAL A 124 2.38 4.84 -21.36
C VAL A 124 1.86 6.25 -21.04
N GLY A 125 1.39 6.47 -19.82
CA GLY A 125 0.82 7.72 -19.32
C GLY A 125 1.69 8.46 -18.31
N ASP A 126 3.00 8.27 -18.31
CA ASP A 126 3.95 8.95 -17.41
C ASP A 126 3.53 8.88 -15.92
N GLY A 127 3.06 7.70 -15.50
CA GLY A 127 2.60 7.46 -14.13
C GLY A 127 1.09 7.65 -13.90
N ALA A 128 0.34 8.07 -14.92
CA ALA A 128 -1.13 8.18 -14.86
C ALA A 128 -1.86 6.82 -15.05
N GLU A 129 -1.14 5.70 -14.94
CA GLU A 129 -1.67 4.34 -15.04
C GLU A 129 -2.46 4.07 -16.34
N LEU A 130 -2.06 4.73 -17.41
CA LEU A 130 -2.58 4.47 -18.75
C LEU A 130 -1.84 3.28 -19.36
N LEU A 131 -2.42 2.10 -19.24
CA LEU A 131 -1.77 0.85 -19.62
C LEU A 131 -2.02 0.51 -21.09
N GLU A 132 -0.97 0.05 -21.78
CA GLU A 132 -1.01 -0.43 -23.16
C GLU A 132 -0.56 -1.89 -23.22
N LEU A 133 -1.39 -2.75 -23.79
CA LEU A 133 -1.08 -4.12 -24.17
C LEU A 133 -0.46 -4.14 -25.55
N LYS A 134 0.74 -4.73 -25.67
CA LYS A 134 1.40 -4.98 -26.96
C LYS A 134 1.61 -6.47 -27.19
N MET A 135 1.25 -6.92 -28.38
CA MET A 135 1.46 -8.29 -28.84
C MET A 135 2.67 -8.39 -29.73
N TYR A 136 3.47 -9.39 -29.49
CA TYR A 136 4.69 -9.68 -30.24
C TYR A 136 4.72 -11.11 -30.75
N LYS A 137 5.47 -11.33 -31.84
CA LYS A 137 5.91 -12.64 -32.29
C LYS A 137 7.42 -12.76 -32.11
N TYR A 138 7.89 -13.89 -31.60
CA TYR A 138 9.33 -14.10 -31.40
C TYR A 138 10.10 -13.96 -32.74
N GLY A 139 11.28 -13.34 -32.68
CA GLY A 139 12.06 -13.02 -33.88
C GLY A 139 11.63 -11.72 -34.59
N VAL A 140 10.49 -11.13 -34.24
CA VAL A 140 10.01 -9.85 -34.80
C VAL A 140 10.22 -8.73 -33.77
N GLN A 141 10.93 -7.66 -34.17
CA GLN A 141 11.27 -6.56 -33.25
C GLN A 141 10.09 -5.66 -32.90
N SER A 142 9.17 -5.40 -33.83
CA SER A 142 8.00 -4.55 -33.63
C SER A 142 6.82 -5.34 -33.08
N ALA A 143 5.94 -4.68 -32.33
CA ALA A 143 4.64 -5.24 -31.97
C ALA A 143 3.80 -5.50 -33.21
N GLN A 144 3.06 -6.60 -33.22
CA GLN A 144 2.12 -6.95 -34.30
C GLN A 144 0.85 -6.09 -34.23
N TRP A 145 0.39 -5.83 -33.03
CA TRP A 145 -0.74 -4.94 -32.73
C TRP A 145 -0.68 -4.49 -31.27
N SER A 146 -1.45 -3.46 -30.92
CA SER A 146 -1.60 -2.98 -29.56
C SER A 146 -3.03 -2.59 -29.25
N GLU A 147 -3.38 -2.57 -27.97
CA GLU A 147 -4.67 -2.13 -27.42
C GLU A 147 -4.44 -1.23 -26.20
N LYS A 148 -5.13 -0.09 -26.13
CA LYS A 148 -5.12 0.83 -25.00
C LYS A 148 -6.41 1.67 -24.90
N PRO A 149 -6.89 2.00 -23.70
CA PRO A 149 -6.39 1.55 -22.41
C PRO A 149 -6.82 0.12 -22.10
N VAL A 150 -5.99 -0.60 -21.32
CA VAL A 150 -6.29 -1.93 -20.81
C VAL A 150 -6.09 -1.99 -19.29
N GLY A 151 -6.66 -3.01 -18.64
CA GLY A 151 -6.36 -3.30 -17.24
C GLY A 151 -4.96 -3.90 -17.04
N PRO A 152 -4.56 -4.09 -15.77
CA PRO A 152 -3.17 -4.43 -15.42
C PRO A 152 -2.75 -5.86 -15.75
N THR A 153 -3.68 -6.73 -16.15
CA THR A 153 -3.40 -8.16 -16.42
C THR A 153 -4.00 -8.63 -17.72
N ALA A 154 -3.32 -9.56 -18.38
CA ALA A 154 -3.82 -10.28 -19.53
C ALA A 154 -3.45 -11.77 -19.45
N ALA A 155 -4.06 -12.62 -20.28
CA ALA A 155 -3.72 -14.04 -20.32
C ALA A 155 -4.08 -14.68 -21.66
N PHE A 156 -3.24 -15.61 -22.13
CA PHE A 156 -3.56 -16.48 -23.24
C PHE A 156 -4.46 -17.64 -22.81
N LYS A 157 -5.45 -17.93 -23.64
CA LYS A 157 -6.23 -19.17 -23.61
C LYS A 157 -6.67 -19.54 -25.01
N ASP A 158 -6.38 -20.75 -25.43
CA ASP A 158 -6.58 -21.23 -26.80
C ASP A 158 -5.87 -20.29 -27.82
N ASP A 159 -6.52 -19.87 -28.89
CA ASP A 159 -5.97 -18.92 -29.90
C ASP A 159 -6.21 -17.44 -29.54
N ARG A 160 -6.64 -17.16 -28.31
CA ARG A 160 -7.07 -15.82 -27.90
C ARG A 160 -6.23 -15.27 -26.76
N ILE A 161 -6.15 -13.94 -26.71
CA ILE A 161 -5.69 -13.21 -25.54
C ILE A 161 -6.88 -12.52 -24.87
N PHE A 162 -6.96 -12.68 -23.56
CA PHE A 162 -7.97 -12.08 -22.69
C PHE A 162 -7.34 -10.93 -21.90
N PHE A 163 -8.06 -9.85 -21.76
CA PHE A 163 -7.65 -8.67 -20.98
C PHE A 163 -8.88 -7.94 -20.42
N LEU A 164 -8.64 -7.01 -19.53
CA LEU A 164 -9.68 -6.18 -18.91
C LEU A 164 -9.83 -4.87 -19.69
N SER A 165 -11.08 -4.46 -19.98
CA SER A 165 -11.36 -3.12 -20.49
C SER A 165 -11.30 -2.07 -19.37
N VAL A 166 -11.15 -0.81 -19.74
CA VAL A 166 -11.11 0.32 -18.79
C VAL A 166 -12.34 1.19 -19.02
N GLU A 167 -13.12 1.46 -17.97
CA GLU A 167 -14.26 2.39 -18.03
C GLU A 167 -13.82 3.82 -17.65
N ASN A 168 -13.08 3.94 -16.58
CA ASN A 168 -12.36 5.15 -16.18
C ASN A 168 -10.96 4.71 -15.71
N ALA A 169 -10.09 5.64 -15.37
CA ALA A 169 -8.66 5.37 -15.16
C ALA A 169 -8.34 4.08 -14.38
N LEU A 170 -9.19 3.64 -13.44
CA LEU A 170 -8.89 2.54 -12.51
C LEU A 170 -10.01 1.50 -12.36
N ARG A 171 -11.09 1.60 -13.15
CA ARG A 171 -12.17 0.62 -13.10
C ARG A 171 -12.16 -0.27 -14.33
N TYR A 172 -12.18 -1.57 -14.11
CA TYR A 172 -12.10 -2.63 -15.12
C TYR A 172 -13.35 -3.50 -15.12
N PRO A 173 -14.48 -3.08 -15.77
CA PRO A 173 -15.73 -3.80 -15.67
C PRO A 173 -15.85 -5.00 -16.60
N ASP A 174 -15.11 -5.02 -17.72
CA ASP A 174 -15.29 -6.04 -18.75
C ASP A 174 -14.09 -6.97 -18.86
N VAL A 175 -14.37 -8.25 -19.12
CA VAL A 175 -13.40 -9.21 -19.63
C VAL A 175 -13.60 -9.35 -21.14
N ILE A 176 -12.60 -8.94 -21.89
CA ILE A 176 -12.57 -8.92 -23.36
C ILE A 176 -11.57 -9.97 -23.84
N SER A 177 -11.82 -10.56 -25.01
CA SER A 177 -10.79 -11.30 -25.75
C SER A 177 -10.77 -10.94 -27.22
N VAL A 178 -9.59 -11.09 -27.83
CA VAL A 178 -9.39 -11.01 -29.28
C VAL A 178 -8.55 -12.20 -29.74
N VAL A 179 -8.56 -12.50 -31.05
CA VAL A 179 -7.62 -13.49 -31.61
C VAL A 179 -6.19 -12.98 -31.43
N ALA A 180 -5.33 -13.75 -30.78
CA ALA A 180 -4.01 -13.32 -30.34
C ALA A 180 -3.10 -12.87 -31.50
N GLU A 181 -3.13 -13.59 -32.62
CA GLU A 181 -2.28 -13.28 -33.79
C GLU A 181 -2.66 -11.97 -34.50
N SER A 182 -3.95 -11.61 -34.55
CA SER A 182 -4.45 -10.51 -35.38
C SER A 182 -5.03 -9.32 -34.64
N GLY A 183 -5.33 -9.45 -33.33
CA GLY A 183 -6.07 -8.44 -32.56
C GLY A 183 -7.52 -8.27 -32.98
N LYS A 184 -8.05 -9.17 -33.85
CA LYS A 184 -9.42 -9.09 -34.38
C LYS A 184 -10.41 -9.99 -33.63
N SER A 185 -11.67 -10.00 -34.07
CA SER A 185 -12.74 -10.83 -33.51
C SER A 185 -12.96 -10.61 -32.02
N ARG A 186 -13.18 -9.34 -31.63
CA ARG A 186 -13.39 -8.91 -30.24
C ARG A 186 -14.66 -9.53 -29.66
N LEU A 187 -14.55 -10.17 -28.50
CA LEU A 187 -15.64 -10.75 -27.73
C LEU A 187 -15.62 -10.24 -26.30
N ARG A 188 -16.78 -9.88 -25.76
CA ARG A 188 -16.96 -9.59 -24.34
C ARG A 188 -17.54 -10.81 -23.64
N HIS A 189 -16.82 -11.35 -22.67
CA HIS A 189 -17.21 -12.54 -21.93
C HIS A 189 -17.97 -12.22 -20.66
N PHE A 190 -17.64 -11.11 -20.01
CA PHE A 190 -18.24 -10.70 -18.75
C PHE A 190 -18.29 -9.18 -18.67
N HIS A 191 -19.33 -8.66 -17.99
CA HIS A 191 -19.48 -7.27 -17.60
C HIS A 191 -19.95 -7.20 -16.14
N GLU A 192 -19.23 -6.43 -15.29
CA GLU A 192 -19.60 -6.17 -13.90
C GLU A 192 -20.38 -4.84 -13.82
N PRO A 193 -21.70 -4.89 -13.60
CA PRO A 193 -22.51 -3.67 -13.55
C PRO A 193 -22.39 -2.92 -12.22
N ASP A 194 -22.04 -3.61 -11.11
CA ASP A 194 -21.87 -2.95 -9.81
C ASP A 194 -20.56 -2.17 -9.78
N LYS A 195 -20.68 -0.85 -9.75
CA LYS A 195 -19.53 0.06 -9.75
C LYS A 195 -18.67 -0.01 -8.49
N ARG A 196 -19.13 -0.67 -7.44
CA ARG A 196 -18.36 -0.94 -6.21
C ARG A 196 -17.50 -2.19 -6.31
N ARG A 197 -17.57 -2.92 -7.43
CA ARG A 197 -16.84 -4.17 -7.62
C ARG A 197 -15.76 -4.03 -8.67
N GLN A 198 -14.60 -4.59 -8.37
CA GLN A 198 -13.49 -4.71 -9.31
C GLN A 198 -13.47 -6.09 -9.93
N VAL A 199 -13.08 -6.17 -11.20
CA VAL A 199 -12.88 -7.43 -11.92
C VAL A 199 -11.38 -7.71 -12.00
N GLU A 200 -11.01 -8.94 -11.74
CA GLU A 200 -9.66 -9.44 -11.88
C GLU A 200 -9.63 -10.69 -12.75
N LEU A 201 -8.56 -10.84 -13.52
CA LEU A 201 -8.32 -11.96 -14.40
C LEU A 201 -7.17 -12.80 -13.85
N PHE A 202 -7.38 -14.13 -13.71
CA PHE A 202 -6.39 -15.05 -13.17
C PHE A 202 -6.19 -16.23 -14.11
N LYS A 203 -4.91 -16.53 -14.38
CA LYS A 203 -4.51 -17.80 -15.00
C LYS A 203 -3.52 -18.48 -14.08
N PRO A 204 -3.94 -19.47 -13.26
CA PRO A 204 -3.00 -20.23 -12.44
C PRO A 204 -1.95 -20.89 -13.34
N ALA A 205 -0.71 -20.93 -12.86
CA ALA A 205 0.37 -21.55 -13.61
C ALA A 205 0.08 -23.04 -13.88
N ASN A 206 0.59 -23.52 -15.00
CA ASN A 206 0.45 -24.92 -15.42
C ASN A 206 -1.01 -25.42 -15.53
N GLN A 207 -1.99 -24.51 -15.62
CA GLN A 207 -3.39 -24.81 -15.82
C GLN A 207 -3.91 -24.16 -17.10
N PRO A 208 -4.76 -24.87 -17.90
CA PRO A 208 -5.39 -24.30 -19.08
C PRO A 208 -6.55 -23.36 -18.73
N ASP A 209 -7.01 -23.41 -17.48
CA ASP A 209 -8.18 -22.67 -17.04
C ASP A 209 -7.86 -21.19 -16.80
N LEU A 210 -8.81 -20.34 -17.20
CA LEU A 210 -8.78 -18.90 -16.97
C LEU A 210 -9.96 -18.51 -16.09
N PHE A 211 -9.70 -17.75 -15.04
CA PHE A 211 -10.68 -17.38 -14.02
C PHE A 211 -10.92 -15.88 -13.99
N ILE A 212 -12.13 -15.51 -13.58
CA ILE A 212 -12.54 -14.16 -13.24
C ILE A 212 -12.85 -14.14 -11.75
N ARG A 213 -12.35 -13.13 -11.05
CA ARG A 213 -12.83 -12.75 -9.73
C ARG A 213 -13.52 -11.39 -9.82
N THR A 214 -14.73 -11.27 -9.27
CA THR A 214 -15.34 -9.97 -9.03
C THR A 214 -15.46 -9.76 -7.53
N ALA A 215 -14.97 -8.64 -7.04
CA ALA A 215 -14.80 -8.39 -5.61
C ALA A 215 -15.02 -6.92 -5.22
N ASN A 216 -15.56 -6.75 -4.03
CA ASN A 216 -15.49 -5.52 -3.26
C ASN A 216 -14.97 -5.85 -1.85
N ALA A 217 -14.96 -4.90 -0.92
CA ALA A 217 -14.51 -5.14 0.44
C ALA A 217 -15.43 -6.10 1.23
N LEU A 218 -16.70 -6.19 0.85
CA LEU A 218 -17.72 -7.00 1.53
C LEU A 218 -17.80 -8.42 1.04
N SER A 219 -17.63 -8.64 -0.27
CA SER A 219 -17.89 -9.96 -0.86
C SER A 219 -17.13 -10.19 -2.15
N GLN A 220 -16.89 -11.45 -2.44
CA GLN A 220 -16.19 -11.90 -3.63
C GLN A 220 -16.96 -13.02 -4.33
N ARG A 221 -16.76 -13.13 -5.63
CA ARG A 221 -17.28 -14.20 -6.46
C ARG A 221 -16.26 -14.60 -7.50
N ILE A 222 -16.12 -15.89 -7.75
CA ILE A 222 -15.18 -16.40 -8.76
C ILE A 222 -15.91 -17.23 -9.82
N ALA A 223 -15.41 -17.17 -11.03
CA ALA A 223 -15.91 -17.93 -12.16
C ALA A 223 -14.77 -18.43 -13.05
N ARG A 224 -15.05 -19.46 -13.85
CA ARG A 224 -14.17 -19.96 -14.90
C ARG A 224 -14.71 -19.54 -16.27
N ILE A 225 -13.82 -19.20 -17.20
CA ILE A 225 -14.17 -18.95 -18.60
C ILE A 225 -14.21 -20.29 -19.35
N GLU A 226 -15.36 -20.64 -19.91
CA GLU A 226 -15.59 -21.82 -20.74
C GLU A 226 -16.03 -21.36 -22.14
N GLY A 227 -15.08 -21.31 -23.09
CA GLY A 227 -15.33 -20.74 -24.42
C GLY A 227 -15.82 -19.29 -24.34
N ILE A 228 -17.03 -19.00 -24.75
CA ILE A 228 -17.65 -17.66 -24.68
C ILE A 228 -18.44 -17.43 -23.38
N ARG A 229 -18.62 -18.45 -22.55
CA ARG A 229 -19.47 -18.41 -21.35
C ARG A 229 -18.63 -18.31 -20.08
N VAL A 230 -19.25 -17.80 -19.01
CA VAL A 230 -18.68 -17.72 -17.67
C VAL A 230 -19.46 -18.65 -16.75
N LYS A 231 -18.75 -19.59 -16.10
CA LYS A 231 -19.33 -20.54 -15.15
C LYS A 231 -18.89 -20.19 -13.73
N TRP A 232 -19.84 -19.78 -12.89
CA TRP A 232 -19.60 -19.38 -11.52
C TRP A 232 -19.41 -20.59 -10.60
N PHE A 233 -18.46 -20.46 -9.63
CA PHE A 233 -18.23 -21.46 -8.58
C PHE A 233 -19.23 -21.31 -7.42
N THR A 234 -19.68 -20.09 -7.16
CA THR A 234 -20.70 -19.79 -6.14
C THR A 234 -21.89 -19.11 -6.81
N SER A 235 -23.12 -19.49 -6.41
CA SER A 235 -24.35 -18.87 -6.93
C SER A 235 -24.42 -17.39 -6.56
N GLU A 236 -24.01 -17.08 -5.31
CA GLU A 236 -24.00 -15.72 -4.75
C GLU A 236 -22.59 -15.30 -4.33
N PRO A 237 -22.32 -13.97 -4.24
CA PRO A 237 -21.09 -13.48 -3.66
C PRO A 237 -20.96 -13.92 -2.19
N VAL A 238 -19.75 -14.26 -1.76
CA VAL A 238 -19.44 -14.68 -0.39
C VAL A 238 -18.59 -13.65 0.35
N ASN A 239 -18.89 -13.42 1.60
CA ASN A 239 -18.08 -12.56 2.48
C ASN A 239 -16.87 -13.35 3.03
N SER A 240 -15.94 -13.63 2.14
CA SER A 240 -14.69 -14.35 2.47
C SER A 240 -13.68 -14.14 1.34
N THR A 241 -12.40 -14.20 1.68
CA THR A 241 -11.34 -14.24 0.65
C THR A 241 -11.50 -15.50 -0.21
N LEU A 242 -11.63 -15.32 -1.52
CA LEU A 242 -11.72 -16.39 -2.49
C LEU A 242 -10.48 -16.39 -3.40
N ILE A 243 -9.84 -17.56 -3.53
CA ILE A 243 -8.70 -17.76 -4.42
C ILE A 243 -9.02 -18.95 -5.33
N PRO A 244 -9.14 -18.75 -6.65
CA PRO A 244 -9.34 -19.86 -7.57
C PRO A 244 -8.04 -20.68 -7.67
N VAL A 245 -8.18 -22.00 -7.67
CA VAL A 245 -7.03 -22.93 -7.72
C VAL A 245 -7.10 -23.79 -8.98
N THR A 246 -8.21 -24.49 -9.19
CA THR A 246 -8.50 -25.27 -10.40
C THR A 246 -9.98 -25.21 -10.73
N LYS A 247 -10.40 -25.84 -11.84
CA LYS A 247 -11.81 -25.97 -12.20
C LYS A 247 -12.70 -26.59 -11.11
N ASP A 248 -12.13 -27.35 -10.19
CA ASP A 248 -12.85 -28.08 -9.14
C ASP A 248 -12.49 -27.60 -7.73
N ALA A 249 -11.53 -26.64 -7.59
CA ALA A 249 -11.00 -26.21 -6.31
C ALA A 249 -10.88 -24.69 -6.19
N TYR A 250 -11.26 -24.16 -5.02
CA TYR A 250 -10.98 -22.80 -4.62
C TYR A 250 -10.76 -22.69 -3.11
N LEU A 251 -10.06 -21.69 -2.67
CA LEU A 251 -9.86 -21.41 -1.24
C LEU A 251 -10.83 -20.33 -0.78
N MET A 252 -11.39 -20.57 0.38
CA MET A 252 -12.11 -19.58 1.20
C MET A 252 -11.29 -19.30 2.44
N ASN A 253 -11.25 -18.08 2.92
CA ASN A 253 -10.43 -17.60 4.04
C ASN A 253 -9.72 -18.67 4.90
N ARG A 254 -10.46 -19.50 5.62
CA ARG A 254 -9.88 -20.53 6.52
C ARG A 254 -10.18 -21.98 6.07
N ALA A 255 -10.50 -22.17 4.81
CA ALA A 255 -10.88 -23.47 4.28
C ALA A 255 -10.55 -23.62 2.80
N LEU A 256 -10.42 -24.87 2.36
CA LEU A 256 -10.36 -25.27 0.98
C LEU A 256 -11.72 -25.86 0.59
N VAL A 257 -12.28 -25.46 -0.55
CA VAL A 257 -13.42 -26.12 -1.17
C VAL A 257 -12.94 -26.91 -2.38
N TYR A 258 -13.22 -28.20 -2.40
CA TYR A 258 -12.88 -29.09 -3.50
C TYR A 258 -14.08 -29.97 -3.84
N LYS A 259 -14.53 -29.94 -5.10
CA LYS A 259 -15.73 -30.64 -5.57
C LYS A 259 -16.96 -30.42 -4.66
N GLY A 260 -17.12 -29.18 -4.17
CA GLY A 260 -18.21 -28.79 -3.29
C GLY A 260 -18.06 -29.17 -1.80
N HIS A 261 -17.02 -29.87 -1.41
CA HIS A 261 -16.75 -30.22 -0.02
C HIS A 261 -15.73 -29.25 0.59
N LEU A 262 -15.92 -28.91 1.87
CA LEU A 262 -15.10 -27.95 2.62
C LEU A 262 -14.08 -28.66 3.51
N TYR A 263 -12.80 -28.26 3.39
CA TYR A 263 -11.68 -28.78 4.16
C TYR A 263 -11.00 -27.62 4.92
N LYS A 264 -10.94 -27.72 6.25
CA LYS A 264 -10.30 -26.69 7.09
C LYS A 264 -8.80 -26.69 6.91
N THR A 265 -8.19 -25.51 6.87
CA THR A 265 -6.73 -25.32 6.86
C THR A 265 -6.12 -25.73 8.20
N PRO A 266 -4.82 -26.11 8.24
CA PRO A 266 -4.12 -26.40 9.49
C PRO A 266 -4.22 -25.25 10.48
N ALA A 267 -4.43 -25.57 11.76
CA ALA A 267 -4.57 -24.61 12.85
C ALA A 267 -5.60 -23.48 12.59
N GLN A 268 -6.52 -23.68 11.64
CA GLN A 268 -7.50 -22.68 11.18
C GLN A 268 -6.84 -21.34 10.81
N GLU A 269 -5.68 -21.40 10.18
CA GLU A 269 -4.98 -20.24 9.64
C GLU A 269 -5.73 -19.66 8.42
N ALA A 270 -5.68 -18.35 8.21
CA ALA A 270 -6.28 -17.72 7.05
C ALA A 270 -5.44 -17.96 5.79
N VAL A 271 -6.06 -18.21 4.64
CA VAL A 271 -5.37 -18.37 3.37
C VAL A 271 -4.95 -17.01 2.79
N VAL A 272 -3.76 -16.97 2.18
CA VAL A 272 -3.25 -15.79 1.47
C VAL A 272 -2.79 -16.10 0.05
N GLY A 273 -2.67 -17.38 -0.32
CA GLY A 273 -2.32 -17.80 -1.67
C GLY A 273 -2.49 -19.30 -1.88
N ALA A 274 -2.61 -19.70 -3.13
CA ALA A 274 -2.61 -21.11 -3.52
C ALA A 274 -2.19 -21.28 -4.98
N GLU A 275 -1.46 -22.40 -5.23
CA GLU A 275 -1.04 -22.82 -6.56
C GLU A 275 -1.22 -24.33 -6.73
N PRO A 276 -1.69 -24.80 -7.88
CA PRO A 276 -1.78 -26.23 -8.18
C PRO A 276 -0.40 -26.79 -8.50
N LEU A 277 -0.02 -27.89 -7.84
CA LEU A 277 1.16 -28.70 -8.19
C LEU A 277 0.84 -29.76 -9.23
N SER A 278 -0.37 -30.31 -9.14
CA SER A 278 -0.92 -31.30 -10.08
C SER A 278 -2.46 -31.25 -10.02
N ASN A 279 -3.13 -32.14 -10.74
CA ASN A 279 -4.60 -32.25 -10.69
C ASN A 279 -5.16 -32.59 -9.29
N SER A 280 -4.35 -33.17 -8.41
CA SER A 280 -4.77 -33.60 -7.08
C SER A 280 -3.93 -33.02 -5.93
N ARG A 281 -2.90 -32.21 -6.21
CA ARG A 281 -2.04 -31.60 -5.19
C ARG A 281 -1.93 -30.12 -5.35
N PHE A 282 -1.96 -29.41 -4.23
CA PHE A 282 -1.97 -27.94 -4.17
C PHE A 282 -0.96 -27.44 -3.12
N LEU A 283 -0.23 -26.39 -3.45
CA LEU A 283 0.47 -25.57 -2.46
C LEU A 283 -0.47 -24.50 -1.95
N VAL A 284 -0.48 -24.28 -0.64
CA VAL A 284 -1.35 -23.31 0.01
C VAL A 284 -0.53 -22.50 1.00
N THR A 285 -0.51 -21.19 0.85
CA THR A 285 0.05 -20.28 1.84
C THR A 285 -1.03 -19.79 2.79
N THR A 286 -0.72 -19.79 4.07
CA THR A 286 -1.62 -19.34 5.14
C THR A 286 -0.94 -18.29 5.99
N ILE A 287 -1.75 -17.50 6.74
CA ILE A 287 -1.27 -16.48 7.65
C ILE A 287 -1.98 -16.55 9.00
N LYS A 288 -1.22 -16.29 10.08
CA LYS A 288 -1.73 -16.10 11.43
C LYS A 288 -0.80 -15.17 12.21
N LYS A 289 -1.32 -14.04 12.71
CA LYS A 289 -0.52 -13.07 13.47
C LYS A 289 0.74 -12.64 12.71
N ALA A 290 0.59 -12.28 11.42
CA ALA A 290 1.66 -11.88 10.51
C ALA A 290 2.75 -12.96 10.23
N ARG A 291 2.54 -14.21 10.61
CA ARG A 291 3.42 -15.34 10.29
C ARG A 291 2.78 -16.17 9.20
N GLN A 292 3.49 -16.36 8.10
CA GLN A 292 3.02 -17.20 7.01
C GLN A 292 3.59 -18.61 7.09
N SER A 293 2.79 -19.55 6.63
CA SER A 293 3.15 -20.97 6.48
C SER A 293 2.85 -21.42 5.06
N ILE A 294 3.54 -22.47 4.60
CA ILE A 294 3.23 -23.14 3.34
C ILE A 294 2.93 -24.61 3.60
N HIS A 295 1.87 -25.07 2.98
CA HIS A 295 1.36 -26.43 3.10
C HIS A 295 1.18 -27.06 1.73
N SER A 296 1.35 -28.37 1.64
CA SER A 296 0.82 -29.20 0.56
C SER A 296 -0.51 -29.81 1.00
N TRP A 297 -1.51 -29.76 0.14
CA TRP A 297 -2.77 -30.47 0.32
C TRP A 297 -2.96 -31.50 -0.80
N ASN A 298 -3.31 -32.75 -0.43
CA ASN A 298 -3.58 -33.82 -1.36
C ASN A 298 -5.09 -34.12 -1.42
N ALA A 299 -5.70 -33.93 -2.59
CA ALA A 299 -7.13 -34.11 -2.79
C ALA A 299 -7.59 -35.58 -2.75
N GLU A 300 -6.69 -36.55 -2.98
CA GLU A 300 -6.97 -37.98 -2.95
C GLU A 300 -7.04 -38.50 -1.52
N THR A 301 -6.01 -38.18 -0.72
CA THR A 301 -5.92 -38.61 0.69
C THR A 301 -6.63 -37.63 1.62
N LYS A 302 -6.92 -36.38 1.17
CA LYS A 302 -7.53 -35.26 1.94
C LYS A 302 -6.64 -34.78 3.07
N GLU A 303 -5.33 -35.00 2.97
CA GLU A 303 -4.36 -34.69 4.00
C GLU A 303 -3.58 -33.42 3.72
N TRP A 304 -3.25 -32.72 4.79
CA TRP A 304 -2.38 -31.55 4.79
C TRP A 304 -0.99 -31.95 5.28
N THR A 305 0.04 -31.56 4.52
CA THR A 305 1.44 -31.63 4.94
C THR A 305 2.00 -30.23 5.07
N THR A 306 2.46 -29.86 6.26
CA THR A 306 3.13 -28.56 6.46
C THR A 306 4.56 -28.67 5.96
N LEU A 307 4.92 -27.86 4.95
CA LEU A 307 6.24 -27.83 4.34
C LEU A 307 7.16 -26.85 5.07
N TYR A 308 6.61 -25.69 5.44
CA TYR A 308 7.31 -24.68 6.20
C TYR A 308 6.35 -23.91 7.10
N ASN A 309 6.74 -23.67 8.34
CA ASN A 309 5.99 -22.87 9.30
C ASN A 309 6.90 -21.80 9.88
N SER A 310 6.66 -20.54 9.52
CA SER A 310 7.46 -19.45 10.03
C SER A 310 7.18 -19.21 11.52
N GLN A 311 8.23 -19.29 12.32
CA GLN A 311 8.17 -19.00 13.77
C GLN A 311 8.18 -17.49 14.05
N THR A 312 8.52 -16.67 13.04
CA THR A 312 8.57 -15.21 13.11
C THR A 312 7.78 -14.63 11.93
N PRO A 313 7.36 -13.36 12.00
CA PRO A 313 6.73 -12.70 10.85
C PRO A 313 7.58 -12.84 9.59
N ALA A 314 6.95 -13.30 8.55
CA ALA A 314 7.55 -13.57 7.24
C ALA A 314 6.46 -13.58 6.17
N GLU A 315 6.88 -13.37 4.93
CA GLU A 315 6.04 -13.43 3.74
C GLU A 315 6.56 -14.55 2.82
N ILE A 316 5.64 -15.33 2.27
CA ILE A 316 5.94 -16.44 1.37
C ILE A 316 5.27 -16.15 0.03
N MET A 317 6.07 -16.15 -1.05
CA MET A 317 5.59 -16.04 -2.42
C MET A 317 5.90 -17.33 -3.17
N ILE A 318 4.86 -18.03 -3.62
CA ILE A 318 5.02 -19.25 -4.42
C ILE A 318 5.41 -18.85 -5.85
N HIS A 319 6.33 -19.60 -6.45
CA HIS A 319 6.75 -19.46 -7.84
C HIS A 319 6.17 -20.60 -8.67
N SER A 320 5.38 -20.24 -9.65
CA SER A 320 4.61 -21.17 -10.46
C SER A 320 5.29 -21.55 -11.78
N PHE A 321 6.41 -20.88 -12.12
CA PHE A 321 7.04 -20.97 -13.45
C PHE A 321 8.33 -21.78 -13.51
N SER A 322 8.74 -22.43 -12.42
CA SER A 322 9.89 -23.33 -12.42
C SER A 322 9.47 -24.78 -12.76
N ASP A 323 10.38 -25.56 -13.33
CA ASP A 323 10.17 -27.01 -13.56
C ASP A 323 9.88 -27.78 -12.27
N LYS A 324 10.32 -27.23 -11.14
CA LYS A 324 9.99 -27.69 -9.79
C LYS A 324 9.31 -26.58 -9.00
N PRO A 325 8.37 -26.95 -8.12
CA PRO A 325 7.71 -25.97 -7.27
C PRO A 325 8.73 -25.29 -6.35
N ALA A 326 8.67 -23.97 -6.27
CA ALA A 326 9.56 -23.15 -5.46
C ALA A 326 8.82 -22.03 -4.74
N PHE A 327 9.44 -21.47 -3.72
CA PHE A 327 8.91 -20.26 -3.08
C PHE A 327 10.02 -19.35 -2.57
N THR A 328 9.75 -18.06 -2.59
CA THR A 328 10.57 -17.06 -1.89
C THR A 328 10.05 -16.87 -0.47
N LEU A 329 10.96 -17.00 0.48
CA LEU A 329 10.76 -16.59 1.87
C LEU A 329 11.44 -15.25 2.09
N THR A 330 10.70 -14.26 2.59
CA THR A 330 11.26 -12.98 3.01
C THR A 330 10.86 -12.68 4.46
N SER A 331 11.75 -12.06 5.21
CA SER A 331 11.51 -11.65 6.58
C SER A 331 12.15 -10.31 6.87
N PRO A 332 11.68 -9.58 7.89
CA PRO A 332 12.29 -8.29 8.24
C PRO A 332 13.76 -8.37 8.66
N ALA A 333 14.21 -9.52 9.15
CA ALA A 333 15.56 -9.70 9.69
C ALA A 333 16.57 -10.29 8.71
N ALA A 334 16.11 -10.81 7.57
CA ALA A 334 16.98 -11.49 6.60
C ALA A 334 16.54 -11.22 5.16
N PRO A 335 17.48 -11.14 4.21
CA PRO A 335 17.15 -10.98 2.80
C PRO A 335 16.39 -12.20 2.27
N ASN A 336 15.77 -12.02 1.10
CA ASN A 336 14.98 -13.06 0.46
C ASN A 336 15.80 -14.33 0.23
N LYS A 337 15.18 -15.47 0.50
CA LYS A 337 15.69 -16.80 0.22
C LYS A 337 14.72 -17.53 -0.69
N VAL A 338 15.22 -18.23 -1.69
CA VAL A 338 14.41 -19.06 -2.59
C VAL A 338 14.66 -20.51 -2.26
N PHE A 339 13.57 -21.22 -1.99
CA PHE A 339 13.58 -22.66 -1.70
C PHE A 339 12.86 -23.41 -2.81
N GLU A 340 13.48 -24.49 -3.27
CA GLU A 340 12.87 -25.49 -4.14
C GLU A 340 12.27 -26.61 -3.27
N ILE A 341 11.07 -27.05 -3.62
CA ILE A 341 10.37 -28.15 -2.95
C ILE A 341 10.69 -29.43 -3.70
N GLN A 342 11.32 -30.38 -3.02
CA GLN A 342 11.67 -31.71 -3.59
C GLN A 342 10.45 -32.66 -3.58
N ASP A 343 10.55 -33.78 -4.29
CA ASP A 343 9.47 -34.77 -4.39
C ASP A 343 9.11 -35.39 -3.03
N ASP A 344 10.06 -35.47 -2.10
CA ASP A 344 9.88 -35.94 -0.73
C ASP A 344 9.40 -34.82 0.24
N TYR A 345 9.06 -33.66 -0.28
CA TYR A 345 8.70 -32.44 0.45
C TYR A 345 9.82 -31.77 1.26
N SER A 346 11.06 -32.23 1.13
CA SER A 346 12.20 -31.51 1.69
C SER A 346 12.43 -30.18 0.94
N LEU A 347 13.06 -29.22 1.63
CA LEU A 347 13.33 -27.90 1.08
C LEU A 347 14.82 -27.73 0.78
N SER A 348 15.14 -27.41 -0.46
CA SER A 348 16.51 -27.08 -0.89
C SER A 348 16.64 -25.57 -1.07
N LEU A 349 17.54 -24.93 -0.32
CA LEU A 349 17.87 -23.53 -0.53
C LEU A 349 18.66 -23.38 -1.83
N ILE A 350 18.09 -22.70 -2.84
CA ILE A 350 18.71 -22.52 -4.16
C ILE A 350 19.27 -21.12 -4.37
N PHE A 351 18.77 -20.12 -3.62
CA PHE A 351 19.25 -18.75 -3.76
C PHE A 351 19.03 -17.91 -2.49
N THR A 352 19.93 -16.96 -2.24
CA THR A 352 19.79 -15.92 -1.20
C THR A 352 20.19 -14.56 -1.77
N ASN A 353 19.35 -13.54 -1.60
CA ASN A 353 19.67 -12.17 -1.99
C ASN A 353 20.87 -11.61 -1.19
N PRO A 354 21.60 -10.65 -1.76
CA PRO A 354 22.67 -9.96 -1.03
C PRO A 354 22.17 -9.31 0.27
N GLU A 355 23.03 -9.32 1.29
CA GLU A 355 22.80 -8.73 2.61
C GLU A 355 23.82 -7.61 2.87
N PRO A 356 23.63 -6.39 2.34
CA PRO A 356 24.58 -5.29 2.49
C PRO A 356 24.66 -4.75 3.93
N LEU A 357 23.64 -5.02 4.74
CA LEU A 357 23.58 -4.64 6.14
C LEU A 357 22.97 -5.78 6.97
N LYS A 358 23.73 -6.29 7.94
CA LYS A 358 23.19 -7.29 8.86
C LYS A 358 22.26 -6.68 9.89
N LEU A 359 21.13 -7.36 10.14
CA LEU A 359 20.08 -6.96 11.08
C LEU A 359 19.95 -7.96 12.23
N PRO A 360 20.98 -8.10 13.10
CA PRO A 360 21.03 -9.15 14.12
C PRO A 360 20.03 -8.91 15.27
N TYR A 361 19.51 -7.68 15.41
CA TYR A 361 18.59 -7.35 16.49
C TYR A 361 17.17 -7.32 15.95
N PHE A 362 16.52 -8.46 16.01
CA PHE A 362 15.15 -8.67 15.57
C PHE A 362 14.25 -9.02 16.77
N LYS A 363 13.05 -8.45 16.78
CA LYS A 363 11.99 -8.81 17.71
C LYS A 363 10.65 -8.88 16.98
N HIS A 364 9.90 -9.91 17.30
CA HIS A 364 8.48 -10.00 17.07
C HIS A 364 7.75 -9.76 18.38
N GLY A 365 6.62 -9.08 18.34
CA GLY A 365 5.82 -8.81 19.53
C GLY A 365 4.35 -8.58 19.20
N LEU A 366 3.56 -8.58 20.26
CA LEU A 366 2.16 -8.16 20.22
C LEU A 366 2.01 -6.95 21.13
N ALA A 367 1.32 -5.92 20.67
CA ALA A 367 1.03 -4.69 21.40
C ALA A 367 -0.47 -4.55 21.65
N GLY A 368 -0.87 -3.81 22.71
CA GLY A 368 -2.27 -3.58 23.03
C GLY A 368 -3.09 -4.87 23.08
N ASN A 369 -4.15 -4.93 22.31
CA ASN A 369 -5.07 -6.08 22.24
C ASN A 369 -4.61 -7.17 21.25
N GLY A 370 -3.30 -7.42 21.18
CA GLY A 370 -2.75 -8.48 20.34
C GLY A 370 -2.31 -8.01 18.94
N VAL A 371 -2.05 -6.72 18.75
CA VAL A 371 -1.58 -6.15 17.48
C VAL A 371 -0.18 -6.64 17.14
N PRO A 372 0.02 -7.39 16.05
CA PRO A 372 1.33 -7.88 15.68
C PRO A 372 2.26 -6.74 15.21
N TYR A 373 3.54 -6.83 15.55
CA TYR A 373 4.57 -5.98 14.99
C TYR A 373 5.91 -6.67 14.92
N THR A 374 6.78 -6.17 14.05
CA THR A 374 8.19 -6.54 14.00
C THR A 374 9.05 -5.33 14.30
N TYR A 375 10.22 -5.60 14.82
CA TYR A 375 11.24 -4.61 15.13
C TYR A 375 12.59 -5.16 14.65
N VAL A 376 13.30 -4.39 13.84
CA VAL A 376 14.64 -4.73 13.36
C VAL A 376 15.61 -3.57 13.57
N SER A 377 16.87 -3.90 13.86
CA SER A 377 17.95 -2.92 14.00
C SER A 377 19.30 -3.53 13.68
N ALA A 378 20.21 -2.73 13.14
CA ALA A 378 21.62 -3.08 12.97
C ALA A 378 22.44 -2.94 14.26
N VAL A 379 21.90 -2.25 15.26
CA VAL A 379 22.60 -1.94 16.52
C VAL A 379 21.81 -2.46 17.73
N PRO A 380 22.49 -2.84 18.84
CA PRO A 380 21.81 -3.46 20.00
C PRO A 380 20.93 -2.47 20.78
N ARG A 381 21.23 -1.18 20.72
CA ARG A 381 20.52 -0.11 21.43
C ARG A 381 20.23 1.06 20.50
N PRO A 382 19.28 0.93 19.58
CA PRO A 382 18.90 2.05 18.72
C PRO A 382 18.32 3.17 19.57
N LYS A 383 18.57 4.41 19.15
CA LYS A 383 18.10 5.61 19.84
C LYS A 383 17.00 6.34 19.07
N LYS A 384 16.71 5.88 17.87
CA LYS A 384 15.73 6.45 16.95
C LYS A 384 14.85 5.35 16.40
N LEU A 385 13.62 5.72 16.10
CA LEU A 385 12.59 4.80 15.64
C LEU A 385 11.94 5.31 14.35
N LEU A 386 11.82 4.44 13.37
CA LEU A 386 10.94 4.61 12.23
C LEU A 386 9.88 3.51 12.31
N VAL A 387 8.61 3.91 12.34
CA VAL A 387 7.47 3.00 12.37
C VAL A 387 6.69 3.13 11.07
N GLU A 388 6.32 2.02 10.47
CA GLU A 388 5.46 1.98 9.28
C GLU A 388 4.23 1.11 9.51
N ALA A 389 3.12 1.48 8.88
CA ALA A 389 1.89 0.68 8.80
C ALA A 389 1.05 1.08 7.59
N TYR A 390 0.10 0.22 7.22
CA TYR A 390 -0.87 0.49 6.14
C TYR A 390 -2.32 0.50 6.67
N GLY A 391 -2.86 -0.62 7.15
CA GLY A 391 -4.09 -0.73 7.91
C GLY A 391 -5.38 -0.47 7.13
N ALA A 392 -5.43 -0.82 5.84
CA ALA A 392 -6.62 -0.68 5.02
C ALA A 392 -6.70 -1.78 3.95
N TYR A 393 -7.88 -1.95 3.35
CA TYR A 393 -8.19 -2.85 2.22
C TYR A 393 -7.88 -4.33 2.47
N GLY A 394 -7.67 -4.72 3.70
CA GLY A 394 -7.22 -6.07 4.03
C GLY A 394 -5.81 -6.40 3.55
N ILE A 395 -5.01 -5.40 3.17
CA ILE A 395 -3.61 -5.60 2.79
C ILE A 395 -2.81 -5.96 4.04
N THR A 396 -2.14 -7.11 4.01
CA THR A 396 -1.27 -7.55 5.11
C THR A 396 -0.03 -6.68 5.21
N ALA A 397 0.48 -6.50 6.41
CA ALA A 397 1.73 -5.78 6.63
C ALA A 397 2.89 -6.49 5.94
N HIS A 398 3.72 -5.73 5.24
CA HIS A 398 4.85 -6.28 4.48
C HIS A 398 5.98 -6.69 5.42
N MET A 399 5.99 -7.96 5.81
CA MET A 399 7.02 -8.55 6.67
C MET A 399 8.27 -8.93 5.84
N ARG A 400 8.85 -7.94 5.17
CA ARG A 400 9.97 -8.08 4.22
C ARG A 400 11.25 -7.45 4.74
N TYR A 401 12.40 -7.87 4.18
CA TYR A 401 13.68 -7.19 4.42
C TYR A 401 13.59 -5.72 4.02
N PRO A 402 13.89 -4.79 4.94
CA PRO A 402 13.53 -3.37 4.78
C PRO A 402 14.53 -2.62 3.88
N LYS A 403 14.63 -2.99 2.60
CA LYS A 403 15.61 -2.46 1.64
C LYS A 403 15.63 -0.92 1.61
N ARG A 404 14.46 -0.29 1.53
CA ARG A 404 14.33 1.17 1.54
C ARG A 404 14.89 1.81 2.81
N TRP A 405 14.76 1.13 3.94
CA TRP A 405 15.12 1.64 5.25
C TRP A 405 16.56 1.31 5.67
N LEU A 406 17.34 0.62 4.84
CA LEU A 406 18.74 0.28 5.12
C LEU A 406 19.58 1.51 5.50
N PRO A 407 19.47 2.68 4.84
CA PRO A 407 20.19 3.88 5.26
C PRO A 407 19.82 4.35 6.67
N TYR A 408 18.54 4.30 7.07
CA TYR A 408 18.13 4.63 8.42
C TYR A 408 18.71 3.65 9.45
N LEU A 409 18.65 2.35 9.15
CA LEU A 409 19.23 1.30 9.97
C LEU A 409 20.74 1.47 10.15
N ALA A 410 21.47 1.81 9.08
CA ALA A 410 22.89 2.12 9.11
C ALA A 410 23.22 3.38 9.96
N HIS A 411 22.25 4.30 10.09
CA HIS A 411 22.36 5.49 10.95
C HIS A 411 21.79 5.28 12.37
N GLY A 412 21.65 4.04 12.80
CA GLY A 412 21.30 3.66 14.17
C GLY A 412 19.81 3.75 14.50
N TYR A 413 18.93 3.72 13.51
CA TYR A 413 17.50 3.55 13.73
C TYR A 413 17.16 2.10 14.02
N ALA A 414 16.03 1.89 14.66
CA ALA A 414 15.22 0.70 14.50
C ALA A 414 14.06 0.97 13.52
N VAL A 415 13.69 -0.03 12.75
CA VAL A 415 12.51 -0.02 11.91
C VAL A 415 11.48 -0.97 12.50
N VAL A 416 10.24 -0.51 12.57
CA VAL A 416 9.09 -1.27 13.07
C VAL A 416 8.02 -1.29 12.01
N THR A 417 7.56 -2.51 11.65
CA THR A 417 6.39 -2.72 10.81
C THR A 417 5.25 -3.18 11.71
N ALA A 418 4.16 -2.41 11.74
CA ALA A 418 2.96 -2.74 12.51
C ALA A 418 1.87 -3.31 11.61
N ALA A 419 1.10 -4.27 12.14
CA ALA A 419 0.01 -4.95 11.46
C ALA A 419 -1.34 -4.67 12.14
N PRO A 420 -1.87 -3.41 12.08
CA PRO A 420 -3.10 -3.02 12.73
C PRO A 420 -4.33 -3.64 12.06
N ARG A 421 -5.47 -3.62 12.75
CA ARG A 421 -6.79 -3.93 12.16
C ARG A 421 -7.05 -3.05 10.94
N GLY A 422 -7.78 -3.61 9.95
CA GLY A 422 -7.91 -3.04 8.61
C GLY A 422 -6.97 -3.71 7.59
N GLY A 423 -5.89 -4.38 8.05
CA GLY A 423 -5.18 -5.44 7.32
C GLY A 423 -5.82 -6.81 7.54
N ARG A 424 -5.35 -7.85 6.81
CA ARG A 424 -5.78 -9.26 6.97
C ARG A 424 -4.73 -10.13 7.66
N ASP A 425 -3.88 -9.57 8.48
CA ASP A 425 -2.77 -10.28 9.15
C ASP A 425 -3.22 -11.40 10.08
N ASP A 426 -4.49 -11.42 10.47
CA ASP A 426 -5.13 -12.51 11.20
C ASP A 426 -6.49 -12.93 10.56
N GLY A 427 -6.64 -12.71 9.25
CA GLY A 427 -7.82 -13.08 8.46
C GLY A 427 -8.90 -12.02 8.34
N ASP A 428 -10.08 -12.41 7.83
CA ASP A 428 -11.17 -11.48 7.48
C ASP A 428 -11.74 -10.77 8.71
N GLU A 429 -11.82 -11.43 9.86
CA GLU A 429 -12.31 -10.80 11.11
C GLU A 429 -11.41 -9.65 11.58
N TRP A 430 -10.08 -9.77 11.38
CA TRP A 430 -9.12 -8.72 11.68
C TRP A 430 -9.29 -7.53 10.74
N TYR A 431 -9.55 -7.80 9.47
CA TYR A 431 -9.88 -6.79 8.47
C TYR A 431 -11.18 -6.06 8.82
N ASP A 432 -12.27 -6.78 9.03
CA ASP A 432 -13.58 -6.21 9.31
C ASP A 432 -13.60 -5.34 10.58
N ALA A 433 -12.76 -5.66 11.57
CA ALA A 433 -12.65 -4.89 12.80
C ALA A 433 -11.98 -3.51 12.63
N GLY A 434 -11.31 -3.24 11.49
CA GLY A 434 -10.71 -1.95 11.13
C GLY A 434 -11.29 -1.31 9.87
N ARG A 435 -12.30 -1.92 9.25
CA ARG A 435 -12.96 -1.43 8.04
C ARG A 435 -14.13 -0.49 8.40
N THR A 436 -14.53 0.35 7.46
CA THR A 436 -15.54 1.44 7.55
C THR A 436 -15.14 2.60 8.47
N ALA A 437 -15.64 3.79 8.17
CA ALA A 437 -15.30 5.01 8.92
C ALA A 437 -15.51 4.86 10.44
N GLN A 438 -16.58 4.17 10.83
CA GLN A 438 -16.93 3.95 12.26
C GLN A 438 -15.90 3.11 13.01
N ARG A 439 -15.14 2.25 12.30
CA ARG A 439 -14.16 1.32 12.89
C ARG A 439 -12.70 1.72 12.67
N LYS A 440 -12.43 2.67 11.79
CA LYS A 440 -11.06 3.12 11.45
C LYS A 440 -10.28 3.65 12.67
N HIS A 441 -10.95 4.17 13.68
CA HIS A 441 -10.30 4.55 14.94
C HIS A 441 -9.61 3.35 15.65
N ALA A 442 -10.06 2.11 15.40
CA ALA A 442 -9.36 0.93 15.88
C ALA A 442 -7.97 0.77 15.21
N THR A 443 -7.86 1.06 13.91
CA THR A 443 -6.58 1.06 13.19
C THR A 443 -5.61 2.10 13.76
N PHE A 444 -6.12 3.31 14.07
CA PHE A 444 -5.31 4.38 14.68
C PHE A 444 -4.79 3.97 16.05
N LYS A 445 -5.70 3.45 16.90
CA LYS A 445 -5.34 3.00 18.23
C LYS A 445 -4.34 1.86 18.22
N ASP A 446 -4.54 0.86 17.39
CA ASP A 446 -3.62 -0.28 17.24
C ASP A 446 -2.22 0.19 16.89
N THR A 447 -2.11 1.11 15.93
CA THR A 447 -0.85 1.69 15.50
C THR A 447 -0.18 2.49 16.63
N ALA A 448 -0.94 3.31 17.34
CA ALA A 448 -0.45 4.08 18.48
C ALA A 448 0.02 3.16 19.63
N ASP A 449 -0.69 2.06 19.89
CA ASP A 449 -0.31 1.06 20.89
C ASP A 449 1.03 0.39 20.55
N VAL A 450 1.28 0.08 19.26
CA VAL A 450 2.57 -0.44 18.78
C VAL A 450 3.68 0.58 19.01
N ILE A 451 3.48 1.84 18.59
CA ILE A 451 4.47 2.91 18.79
C ILE A 451 4.84 3.02 20.28
N ALA A 452 3.83 3.15 21.14
CA ALA A 452 4.03 3.30 22.60
C ALA A 452 4.70 2.05 23.22
N ALA A 453 4.33 0.84 22.78
CA ALA A 453 4.92 -0.40 23.28
C ALA A 453 6.42 -0.51 22.94
N VAL A 454 6.79 -0.18 21.70
CA VAL A 454 8.18 -0.21 21.25
C VAL A 454 9.00 0.89 21.92
N GLN A 455 8.47 2.11 22.06
CA GLN A 455 9.12 3.20 22.77
C GLN A 455 9.43 2.81 24.22
N ARG A 456 8.44 2.26 24.95
CA ARG A 456 8.66 1.79 26.35
C ARG A 456 9.70 0.68 26.41
N ARG A 457 9.60 -0.31 25.54
CA ARG A 457 10.49 -1.48 25.53
C ARG A 457 11.95 -1.11 25.30
N PHE A 458 12.23 -0.17 24.41
CA PHE A 458 13.59 0.19 24.00
C PHE A 458 14.04 1.55 24.55
N HIS A 459 13.24 2.18 25.39
CA HIS A 459 13.51 3.51 25.99
C HIS A 459 13.77 4.60 24.94
N ILE A 460 13.03 4.56 23.80
CA ILE A 460 13.10 5.56 22.74
C ILE A 460 12.05 6.64 23.01
N LYS A 461 12.45 7.90 22.97
CA LYS A 461 11.55 9.03 23.23
C LYS A 461 10.70 9.37 22.00
N PRO A 462 9.49 9.92 22.17
CA PRO A 462 8.69 10.47 21.06
C PRO A 462 9.48 11.43 20.16
N ALA A 463 10.32 12.29 20.74
CA ALA A 463 11.19 13.20 20.00
C ALA A 463 12.21 12.52 19.05
N HIS A 464 12.33 11.20 19.10
CA HIS A 464 13.22 10.39 18.25
C HIS A 464 12.43 9.36 17.43
N THR A 465 11.13 9.55 17.25
CA THR A 465 10.23 8.64 16.55
C THR A 465 9.66 9.32 15.30
N ILE A 466 9.77 8.65 14.17
CA ILE A 466 9.13 8.99 12.89
C ILE A 466 8.06 7.95 12.62
N PHE A 467 6.88 8.37 12.19
CA PHE A 467 5.87 7.47 11.62
C PHE A 467 5.75 7.69 10.12
N TYR A 468 5.78 6.60 9.36
CA TYR A 468 5.70 6.59 7.91
C TYR A 468 4.45 5.84 7.45
N GLY A 469 3.81 6.37 6.39
CA GLY A 469 2.77 5.69 5.65
C GLY A 469 2.62 6.22 4.23
N ARG A 470 2.10 5.36 3.34
CA ARG A 470 1.92 5.66 1.93
C ARG A 470 0.49 5.37 1.49
N SER A 471 -0.10 6.20 0.60
CA SER A 471 -1.47 6.03 0.10
C SER A 471 -2.48 6.03 1.26
N ALA A 472 -3.30 5.01 1.44
CA ALA A 472 -4.12 4.84 2.64
C ALA A 472 -3.27 4.72 3.93
N GLY A 473 -2.04 4.19 3.86
CA GLY A 473 -1.08 4.29 4.97
C GLY A 473 -0.66 5.73 5.24
N GLY A 474 -0.64 6.60 4.24
CA GLY A 474 -0.44 8.05 4.37
C GLY A 474 -1.62 8.74 5.08
N TRP A 475 -2.84 8.29 4.83
CA TRP A 475 -4.01 8.67 5.63
C TRP A 475 -3.82 8.27 7.09
N LEU A 476 -3.41 7.02 7.36
CA LEU A 476 -3.10 6.57 8.70
C LEU A 476 -1.98 7.40 9.34
N ALA A 477 -0.95 7.76 8.56
CA ALA A 477 0.15 8.60 9.05
C ALA A 477 -0.36 9.99 9.47
N ALA A 478 -1.22 10.60 8.66
CA ALA A 478 -1.85 11.87 9.03
C ALA A 478 -2.71 11.72 10.29
N ALA A 479 -3.51 10.67 10.41
CA ALA A 479 -4.32 10.41 11.60
C ALA A 479 -3.46 10.22 12.86
N ILE A 480 -2.33 9.50 12.77
CA ILE A 480 -1.39 9.37 13.90
C ILE A 480 -0.84 10.75 14.30
N GLY A 481 -0.47 11.60 13.34
CA GLY A 481 0.00 12.96 13.61
C GLY A 481 -1.05 13.83 14.30
N LEU A 482 -2.30 13.72 13.89
CA LEU A 482 -3.41 14.53 14.41
C LEU A 482 -3.90 14.05 15.78
N PHE A 483 -4.10 12.73 15.97
CA PHE A 483 -4.74 12.16 17.17
C PHE A 483 -3.73 11.64 18.19
N TYR A 484 -2.53 11.24 17.77
CA TYR A 484 -1.49 10.64 18.60
C TYR A 484 -0.12 11.32 18.39
N GLY A 485 -0.11 12.57 17.93
CA GLY A 485 1.12 13.33 17.59
C GLY A 485 2.13 13.44 18.74
N HIS A 486 1.67 13.33 19.99
CA HIS A 486 2.55 13.28 21.16
C HIS A 486 3.50 12.05 21.18
N LEU A 487 3.26 11.03 20.36
CA LEU A 487 4.11 9.85 20.21
C LEU A 487 5.23 10.01 19.17
N THR A 488 5.22 11.07 18.37
CA THR A 488 6.12 11.21 17.22
C THR A 488 6.72 12.60 17.13
N ALA A 489 7.95 12.71 16.61
CA ALA A 489 8.56 14.00 16.25
C ALA A 489 8.22 14.42 14.82
N ALA A 490 7.99 13.45 13.95
CA ALA A 490 7.66 13.69 12.55
C ALA A 490 6.74 12.60 12.00
N ILE A 491 5.88 13.04 11.08
CA ILE A 491 5.03 12.22 10.24
C ILE A 491 5.57 12.32 8.80
N TYR A 492 5.82 11.18 8.18
CA TYR A 492 6.24 11.09 6.79
C TYR A 492 5.13 10.40 5.99
N ALA A 493 4.36 11.17 5.24
CA ALA A 493 3.22 10.72 4.47
C ALA A 493 3.51 10.84 2.97
N GLU A 494 3.48 9.72 2.25
CA GLU A 494 3.66 9.70 0.79
C GLU A 494 2.34 9.45 0.09
N VAL A 495 2.06 10.25 -0.94
CA VAL A 495 0.84 10.23 -1.74
C VAL A 495 -0.40 9.93 -0.88
N PRO A 496 -0.60 10.71 0.22
CA PRO A 496 -1.53 10.34 1.27
C PRO A 496 -2.97 10.70 0.92
N TYR A 497 -3.92 9.81 1.23
CA TYR A 497 -5.35 10.03 1.12
C TYR A 497 -5.83 10.96 2.25
N LEU A 498 -5.95 12.27 2.01
CA LEU A 498 -6.14 13.28 3.05
C LEU A 498 -7.52 13.96 3.05
N ASP A 499 -8.20 14.04 1.91
CA ASP A 499 -9.51 14.70 1.77
C ASP A 499 -10.63 13.66 1.61
N VAL A 500 -10.66 12.70 2.56
CA VAL A 500 -11.48 11.48 2.51
C VAL A 500 -12.96 11.80 2.34
N LEU A 501 -13.50 12.76 3.10
CA LEU A 501 -14.92 13.13 3.05
C LEU A 501 -15.30 13.68 1.67
N ARG A 502 -14.49 14.58 1.14
CA ARG A 502 -14.74 15.19 -0.17
C ARG A 502 -14.62 14.17 -1.30
N THR A 503 -13.57 13.34 -1.27
CA THR A 503 -13.34 12.30 -2.29
C THR A 503 -14.46 11.27 -2.25
N SER A 504 -14.85 10.77 -1.08
CA SER A 504 -15.98 9.84 -0.93
C SER A 504 -17.33 10.47 -1.34
N SER A 505 -17.45 11.79 -1.32
CA SER A 505 -18.67 12.48 -1.75
C SER A 505 -18.84 12.59 -3.28
N ASN A 506 -17.78 12.34 -4.05
CA ASN A 506 -17.79 12.49 -5.51
C ASN A 506 -17.66 11.13 -6.24
N PRO A 507 -18.78 10.52 -6.65
CA PRO A 507 -18.78 9.20 -7.32
C PRO A 507 -18.17 9.21 -8.73
N ALA A 508 -17.86 10.40 -9.29
CA ALA A 508 -17.21 10.52 -10.60
C ALA A 508 -15.69 10.29 -10.53
N LEU A 509 -15.08 10.35 -9.34
CA LEU A 509 -13.66 10.07 -9.18
C LEU A 509 -13.38 8.56 -9.34
N PRO A 510 -12.22 8.17 -9.89
CA PRO A 510 -11.95 6.80 -10.33
C PRO A 510 -12.15 5.72 -9.27
N LEU A 511 -11.68 5.92 -8.04
CA LEU A 511 -11.73 4.91 -6.97
C LEU A 511 -12.93 5.05 -6.04
N THR A 512 -13.61 6.19 -6.02
CA THR A 512 -14.58 6.53 -4.98
C THR A 512 -15.63 5.46 -4.74
N GLN A 513 -16.26 4.93 -5.80
CA GLN A 513 -17.31 3.92 -5.64
C GLN A 513 -16.77 2.56 -5.19
N LEU A 514 -15.54 2.23 -5.54
CA LEU A 514 -14.86 1.01 -5.08
C LEU A 514 -14.52 1.08 -3.58
N GLU A 515 -14.37 2.29 -3.05
CA GLU A 515 -13.97 2.54 -1.67
C GLU A 515 -15.13 2.67 -0.67
N TYR A 516 -16.37 2.72 -1.15
CA TYR A 516 -17.52 2.88 -0.24
C TYR A 516 -17.63 1.80 0.81
N ASP A 517 -17.29 0.56 0.46
CA ASP A 517 -17.30 -0.55 1.41
C ASP A 517 -16.11 -0.54 2.37
N GLU A 518 -15.04 0.19 2.06
CA GLU A 518 -13.85 0.34 2.91
C GLU A 518 -13.95 1.56 3.85
N PHE A 519 -14.38 2.71 3.32
CA PHE A 519 -14.42 3.95 4.08
C PHE A 519 -15.86 4.40 4.41
N GLY A 520 -16.83 4.18 3.53
CA GLY A 520 -18.24 4.58 3.67
C GLY A 520 -18.71 5.48 2.53
N ASP A 521 -20.03 5.55 2.35
CA ASP A 521 -20.71 6.44 1.37
C ASP A 521 -21.43 7.58 2.11
N PRO A 522 -20.89 8.80 2.11
CA PRO A 522 -21.47 9.92 2.86
C PRO A 522 -22.79 10.44 2.26
N ARG A 523 -23.16 10.03 1.02
CA ARG A 523 -24.31 10.56 0.30
C ARG A 523 -25.64 9.98 0.78
N GLY A 524 -25.62 8.79 1.37
CA GLY A 524 -26.84 8.07 1.75
C GLY A 524 -27.36 8.39 3.15
N LYS A 525 -26.46 8.68 4.10
CA LYS A 525 -26.81 8.79 5.52
C LYS A 525 -25.95 9.82 6.25
N LEU A 526 -26.60 10.64 7.08
CA LEU A 526 -25.90 11.61 7.93
C LEU A 526 -24.87 10.93 8.88
N GLU A 527 -25.16 9.73 9.38
CA GLU A 527 -24.26 8.98 10.24
C GLU A 527 -22.93 8.64 9.53
N GLU A 528 -22.99 8.22 8.27
CA GLU A 528 -21.79 7.93 7.48
C GLU A 528 -21.00 9.20 7.17
N TYR A 529 -21.69 10.30 6.84
CA TYR A 529 -21.05 11.61 6.69
C TYR A 529 -20.28 12.02 7.95
N LEU A 530 -20.93 11.97 9.12
CA LEU A 530 -20.30 12.33 10.39
C LEU A 530 -19.12 11.41 10.73
N ALA A 531 -19.25 10.11 10.50
CA ALA A 531 -18.15 9.17 10.72
C ALA A 531 -16.94 9.47 9.82
N LEU A 532 -17.17 9.71 8.52
CA LEU A 532 -16.12 10.08 7.57
C LEU A 532 -15.44 11.40 7.96
N GLN A 533 -16.20 12.39 8.43
CA GLN A 533 -15.65 13.67 8.88
C GLN A 533 -14.62 13.47 10.01
N THR A 534 -14.85 12.50 10.91
CA THR A 534 -13.93 12.24 12.03
C THR A 534 -12.61 11.59 11.62
N ILE A 535 -12.57 10.92 10.46
CA ILE A 535 -11.39 10.22 9.97
C ILE A 535 -10.75 10.90 8.75
N SER A 536 -11.36 11.95 8.21
CA SER A 536 -10.81 12.75 7.10
C SER A 536 -9.77 13.73 7.64
N PRO A 537 -8.48 13.57 7.31
CA PRO A 537 -7.43 14.43 7.87
C PRO A 537 -7.65 15.93 7.61
N VAL A 538 -8.11 16.29 6.40
CA VAL A 538 -8.43 17.70 6.09
C VAL A 538 -9.52 18.24 7.02
N ASP A 539 -10.54 17.45 7.31
CA ASP A 539 -11.66 17.88 8.16
C ASP A 539 -11.29 17.84 9.65
N ALA A 540 -10.55 16.84 10.08
CA ALA A 540 -10.13 16.64 11.46
C ALA A 540 -9.04 17.63 11.95
N LEU A 541 -8.43 18.43 11.04
CA LEU A 541 -7.44 19.43 11.42
C LEU A 541 -8.03 20.46 12.40
N ALA A 542 -7.36 20.58 13.55
CA ALA A 542 -7.59 21.58 14.58
C ALA A 542 -6.33 22.43 14.80
N ILE A 543 -6.38 23.43 15.68
CA ILE A 543 -5.21 24.24 16.06
C ILE A 543 -4.09 23.30 16.54
N ALA A 544 -2.88 23.51 16.01
CA ALA A 544 -1.73 22.68 16.36
C ALA A 544 -1.44 22.73 17.86
N PRO A 545 -1.37 21.58 18.56
CA PRO A 545 -0.97 21.54 19.97
C PRO A 545 0.50 21.91 20.13
N GLU A 546 0.90 22.28 21.34
CA GLU A 546 2.31 22.46 21.65
C GLU A 546 3.08 21.15 21.47
N GLY A 547 4.22 21.19 20.76
CA GLY A 547 5.00 20.00 20.47
C GLY A 547 4.42 19.11 19.36
N ALA A 548 3.48 19.63 18.57
CA ALA A 548 2.97 18.91 17.40
C ALA A 548 4.10 18.44 16.47
N PRO A 549 3.99 17.23 15.87
CA PRO A 549 5.02 16.72 14.97
C PRO A 549 5.14 17.55 13.69
N LEU A 550 6.31 17.50 13.04
CA LEU A 550 6.44 17.93 11.66
C LEU A 550 5.65 16.97 10.74
N PHE A 551 4.92 17.53 9.78
CA PHE A 551 4.44 16.76 8.64
C PHE A 551 5.38 16.95 7.44
N LEU A 552 5.99 15.86 6.95
CA LEU A 552 6.60 15.78 5.63
C LEU A 552 5.64 15.01 4.72
N VAL A 553 5.07 15.71 3.76
CA VAL A 553 4.11 15.16 2.79
C VAL A 553 4.76 15.09 1.42
N ARG A 554 4.65 13.97 0.74
CA ARG A 554 4.99 13.80 -0.67
C ARG A 554 3.73 13.62 -1.49
N THR A 555 3.66 14.30 -2.62
CA THR A 555 2.59 14.12 -3.61
C THR A 555 3.18 14.13 -5.01
N ALA A 556 2.44 13.64 -6.01
CA ALA A 556 2.88 13.56 -7.39
C ALA A 556 1.82 14.16 -8.33
N LEU A 557 2.25 14.87 -9.38
CA LEU A 557 1.32 15.60 -10.25
C LEU A 557 0.44 14.68 -11.11
N HIS A 558 0.96 13.50 -11.48
CA HIS A 558 0.25 12.53 -12.32
C HIS A 558 -0.46 11.43 -11.51
N ASP A 559 -0.60 11.62 -10.19
CA ASP A 559 -1.32 10.66 -9.34
C ASP A 559 -2.83 10.73 -9.61
N VAL A 560 -3.37 9.65 -10.20
CA VAL A 560 -4.80 9.49 -10.52
C VAL A 560 -5.56 8.69 -9.45
N GLN A 561 -4.86 8.15 -8.45
CA GLN A 561 -5.48 7.46 -7.31
C GLN A 561 -5.76 8.42 -6.17
N VAL A 562 -4.75 9.20 -5.78
CA VAL A 562 -4.84 10.23 -4.75
C VAL A 562 -4.37 11.56 -5.34
N TYR A 563 -5.30 12.38 -5.70
CA TYR A 563 -5.02 13.62 -6.41
C TYR A 563 -4.13 14.58 -5.60
N PRO A 564 -3.19 15.31 -6.25
CA PRO A 564 -2.25 16.20 -5.57
C PRO A 564 -2.94 17.33 -4.79
N TYR A 565 -4.14 17.73 -5.17
CA TYR A 565 -4.88 18.78 -4.45
C TYR A 565 -5.20 18.40 -3.00
N GLU A 566 -5.30 17.10 -2.66
CA GLU A 566 -5.55 16.68 -1.29
C GLU A 566 -4.40 17.10 -0.36
N ALA A 567 -3.16 16.89 -0.81
CA ALA A 567 -1.97 17.34 -0.09
C ALA A 567 -1.89 18.88 0.01
N LEU A 568 -2.25 19.60 -1.05
CA LEU A 568 -2.25 21.07 -1.08
C LEU A 568 -3.32 21.66 -0.14
N LYS A 569 -4.54 21.11 -0.15
CA LYS A 569 -5.61 21.50 0.78
C LYS A 569 -5.19 21.29 2.24
N PHE A 570 -4.67 20.09 2.54
CA PHE A 570 -4.18 19.76 3.87
C PHE A 570 -3.07 20.72 4.31
N ALA A 571 -2.09 21.00 3.45
CA ALA A 571 -0.98 21.89 3.75
C ALA A 571 -1.45 23.32 4.03
N LYS A 572 -2.33 23.86 3.17
CA LYS A 572 -2.87 25.23 3.31
C LYS A 572 -3.64 25.37 4.63
N LYS A 573 -4.53 24.42 4.94
CA LYS A 573 -5.31 24.39 6.18
C LYS A 573 -4.41 24.19 7.41
N ALA A 574 -3.50 23.22 7.37
CA ALA A 574 -2.60 22.92 8.47
C ALA A 574 -1.75 24.13 8.88
N ARG A 575 -1.16 24.85 7.90
CA ARG A 575 -0.39 26.08 8.19
C ARG A 575 -1.21 27.17 8.81
N SER A 576 -2.46 27.39 8.34
CA SER A 576 -3.35 28.39 8.93
C SER A 576 -3.68 28.09 10.40
N LEU A 577 -3.63 26.82 10.80
CA LEU A 577 -3.85 26.33 12.16
C LEU A 577 -2.55 26.18 12.97
N GLY A 578 -1.41 26.60 12.43
CA GLY A 578 -0.12 26.64 13.13
C GLY A 578 0.68 25.32 13.09
N TRP A 579 0.31 24.35 12.24
CA TRP A 579 1.09 23.13 12.05
C TRP A 579 2.37 23.41 11.24
N HIS A 580 3.41 22.67 11.55
CA HIS A 580 4.64 22.67 10.77
C HIS A 580 4.55 21.58 9.69
N ILE A 581 4.45 22.00 8.43
CA ILE A 581 4.28 21.11 7.28
C ILE A 581 5.24 21.49 6.13
N VAL A 582 5.84 20.49 5.53
CA VAL A 582 6.68 20.57 4.34
C VAL A 582 6.09 19.64 3.29
N VAL A 583 5.81 20.15 2.10
CA VAL A 583 5.29 19.36 0.98
C VAL A 583 6.34 19.30 -0.13
N GLY A 584 6.69 18.08 -0.53
CA GLY A 584 7.50 17.83 -1.73
C GLY A 584 6.61 17.30 -2.85
N VAL A 585 6.65 17.95 -4.00
CA VAL A 585 5.89 17.58 -5.20
C VAL A 585 6.81 16.90 -6.19
N ASP A 586 6.41 15.72 -6.68
CA ASP A 586 7.05 15.04 -7.80
C ASP A 586 6.33 15.48 -9.09
N SER A 587 7.05 16.18 -9.98
CA SER A 587 6.48 16.73 -11.22
C SER A 587 6.24 15.67 -12.29
N ASP A 588 7.02 14.58 -12.25
CA ASP A 588 7.05 13.55 -13.30
C ASP A 588 6.47 12.20 -12.81
N GLY A 589 6.12 12.12 -11.51
CA GLY A 589 5.63 10.91 -10.87
C GLY A 589 4.11 10.81 -10.84
N GLY A 590 3.61 9.56 -10.78
CA GLY A 590 2.23 9.20 -10.47
C GLY A 590 2.11 8.63 -9.06
N HIS A 591 1.07 7.80 -8.85
CA HIS A 591 0.89 7.13 -7.56
C HIS A 591 2.11 6.29 -7.17
N PHE A 592 2.80 5.69 -8.12
CA PHE A 592 4.08 4.99 -7.93
C PHE A 592 5.22 5.89 -8.39
N ALA A 593 6.23 6.08 -7.54
CA ALA A 593 7.37 6.95 -7.83
C ALA A 593 8.09 6.53 -9.13
N ALA A 594 8.51 7.51 -9.92
CA ALA A 594 9.40 7.29 -11.06
C ALA A 594 10.76 6.76 -10.55
N GLU A 595 11.33 5.74 -11.22
CA GLU A 595 12.60 5.12 -10.79
C GLU A 595 13.79 6.09 -10.81
N LYS A 596 13.75 7.10 -11.67
CA LYS A 596 14.91 7.89 -12.06
C LYS A 596 15.57 8.70 -10.93
N ASP A 597 14.77 9.22 -10.00
CA ASP A 597 15.25 10.14 -8.96
C ASP A 597 14.84 9.74 -7.53
N VAL A 598 14.30 8.54 -7.36
CA VAL A 598 13.74 8.07 -6.07
C VAL A 598 14.77 8.07 -4.93
N TYR A 599 16.04 7.75 -5.23
CA TYR A 599 17.10 7.73 -4.21
C TYR A 599 17.45 9.12 -3.70
N ASP A 600 17.48 10.11 -4.59
CA ASP A 600 17.72 11.51 -4.24
C ASP A 600 16.56 12.09 -3.46
N GLN A 601 15.33 11.72 -3.82
CA GLN A 601 14.14 12.07 -3.07
C GLN A 601 14.22 11.52 -1.64
N TRP A 602 14.48 10.21 -1.46
CA TRP A 602 14.58 9.59 -0.13
C TRP A 602 15.72 10.18 0.70
N ALA A 603 16.85 10.51 0.05
CA ALA A 603 17.97 11.15 0.73
C ALA A 603 17.62 12.56 1.23
N THR A 604 16.87 13.31 0.45
CA THR A 604 16.38 14.64 0.84
C THR A 604 15.40 14.55 2.00
N ASP A 605 14.45 13.61 1.92
CA ASP A 605 13.45 13.38 2.98
C ASP A 605 14.08 12.97 4.30
N ALA A 606 15.03 12.04 4.26
CA ALA A 606 15.78 11.64 5.43
C ALA A 606 16.53 12.82 6.08
N ALA A 607 17.09 13.72 5.27
CA ALA A 607 17.77 14.89 5.78
C ALA A 607 16.82 15.88 6.48
N ILE A 608 15.63 16.09 5.93
CA ILE A 608 14.58 16.93 6.55
C ILE A 608 14.14 16.31 7.88
N LEU A 609 13.82 15.02 7.89
CA LEU A 609 13.39 14.29 9.09
C LEU A 609 14.46 14.28 10.18
N GLU A 610 15.73 14.05 9.82
CA GLU A 610 16.85 14.10 10.76
C GLU A 610 17.05 15.49 11.39
N ALA A 611 16.83 16.55 10.64
CA ALA A 611 16.96 17.91 11.18
C ALA A 611 15.95 18.17 12.30
N VAL A 612 14.74 17.63 12.19
CA VAL A 612 13.71 17.73 13.23
C VAL A 612 14.08 16.94 14.47
N LEU A 613 14.57 15.71 14.32
CA LEU A 613 14.98 14.88 15.46
C LEU A 613 16.14 15.47 16.25
N ARG A 614 17.03 16.24 15.61
CA ARG A 614 18.17 16.92 16.26
C ARG A 614 17.77 18.19 16.98
N SER A 615 16.78 18.95 16.45
CA SER A 615 16.38 20.24 17.01
C SER A 615 15.43 20.13 18.21
N GLY A 616 14.82 18.95 18.41
CA GLY A 616 13.74 18.78 19.39
C GLY A 616 12.48 19.58 19.02
N PRO A 617 11.35 19.41 19.73
CA PRO A 617 10.15 20.18 19.46
C PRO A 617 10.45 21.68 19.63
N ARG A 618 10.22 22.47 18.58
CA ARG A 618 10.42 23.93 18.62
C ARG A 618 9.49 24.53 19.65
N ARG A 619 10.03 25.12 20.71
CA ARG A 619 9.27 26.02 21.60
C ARG A 619 8.78 27.20 20.76
N ARG A 620 7.48 27.48 20.78
CA ARG A 620 6.94 28.72 20.20
C ARG A 620 7.67 29.92 20.82
N HIS A 621 8.52 30.61 20.05
CA HIS A 621 8.90 31.96 20.37
C HIS A 621 7.65 32.84 20.15
N THR A 622 6.87 33.02 21.20
CA THR A 622 5.92 34.14 21.26
C THR A 622 6.74 35.41 21.15
N ARG A 623 6.83 35.99 19.96
CA ARG A 623 7.21 37.38 19.81
C ARG A 623 6.11 38.20 20.51
N ARG A 624 6.36 38.53 21.78
CA ARG A 624 5.68 39.66 22.41
C ARG A 624 6.06 40.90 21.62
N HIS A 625 5.15 41.38 20.80
CA HIS A 625 5.20 42.75 20.33
C HIS A 625 5.01 43.65 21.56
N ALA A 626 6.12 44.05 22.16
CA ALA A 626 6.12 45.17 23.08
C ALA A 626 5.93 46.46 22.27
N ALA A 627 4.68 46.84 22.11
CA ALA A 627 4.36 48.21 21.68
C ALA A 627 4.82 49.15 22.80
N ALA A 628 5.94 49.86 22.55
CA ALA A 628 6.40 50.91 23.41
C ALA A 628 5.45 52.11 23.31
N HIS A 629 4.49 52.19 24.20
CA HIS A 629 3.82 53.47 24.51
C HIS A 629 4.59 54.13 25.67
N ARG A 630 5.44 55.09 25.33
CA ARG A 630 5.87 56.14 26.28
C ARG A 630 4.64 57.02 26.56
N SER A 631 4.17 57.02 27.79
CA SER A 631 3.46 58.15 28.35
C SER A 631 3.85 58.36 29.79
N ARG A 632 4.15 59.59 30.02
CA ARG A 632 4.71 60.30 31.19
C ARG A 632 3.96 59.97 32.48
N GLY A 633 4.70 60.06 33.57
CA GLY A 633 4.31 59.79 34.94
C GLY A 633 3.25 60.77 35.49
N ILE A 634 2.53 60.29 36.45
CA ILE A 634 2.01 61.03 37.60
C ILE A 634 2.02 60.13 38.81
N THR A 635 2.64 60.66 39.87
CA THR A 635 2.68 60.14 41.23
C THR A 635 1.32 60.25 41.91
N ARG A 636 0.91 59.28 42.70
CA ARG A 636 0.56 59.39 44.12
C ARG A 636 -0.38 58.30 44.66
N ARG A 637 0.12 57.78 45.77
CA ARG A 637 -0.51 57.44 47.05
C ARG A 637 -1.12 56.04 47.27
N ARG A 638 -0.50 55.46 48.29
CA ARG A 638 -0.95 54.32 49.10
C ARG A 638 -2.33 54.54 49.72
N THR A 639 -3.17 53.52 49.73
CA THR A 639 -3.97 53.18 50.93
C THR A 639 -4.21 51.65 50.94
N SER A 640 -4.03 51.12 52.12
CA SER A 640 -4.25 49.73 52.58
C SER A 640 -5.72 49.47 52.90
N SER A 641 -6.23 48.27 52.57
CA SER A 641 -7.19 47.56 53.48
C SER A 641 -7.46 46.17 52.92
N ARG A 642 -7.04 45.21 53.65
CA ARG A 642 -7.72 44.12 54.41
C ARG A 642 -8.84 43.35 53.73
N LYS A 643 -8.53 42.04 53.57
CA LYS A 643 -9.26 40.81 53.83
C LYS A 643 -10.79 40.78 53.65
N GLN A 644 -11.22 39.78 52.85
CA GLN A 644 -12.12 38.70 53.39
C GLN A 644 -12.17 37.52 52.43
N SER A 645 -12.02 36.35 53.00
CA SER A 645 -12.17 35.01 52.46
C SER A 645 -13.67 34.62 52.38
N VAL A 646 -14.09 33.98 51.28
CA VAL A 646 -15.27 33.08 51.33
C VAL A 646 -14.90 31.80 50.57
N LYS A 647 -14.91 30.70 51.31
CA LYS A 647 -14.97 29.32 50.80
C LYS A 647 -16.39 29.03 50.35
N THR A 648 -16.54 28.36 49.26
CA THR A 648 -17.67 27.46 49.04
C THR A 648 -17.21 26.26 48.20
N GLU A 649 -17.25 25.11 48.86
CA GLU A 649 -17.18 23.78 48.26
C GLU A 649 -18.50 23.52 47.49
N VAL A 650 -18.40 22.85 46.36
CA VAL A 650 -19.39 21.86 45.92
C VAL A 650 -18.68 20.79 45.09
N SER A 651 -18.92 19.56 45.51
CA SER A 651 -18.43 18.28 45.00
C SER A 651 -19.32 17.73 43.86
N PRO A 652 -18.91 16.63 43.16
CA PRO A 652 -19.32 16.29 41.82
C PRO A 652 -20.48 15.29 41.73
N ALA A 653 -21.14 15.25 40.55
CA ALA A 653 -21.95 14.09 40.16
C ALA A 653 -21.90 13.87 38.64
N ALA A 654 -21.49 12.71 38.32
CA ALA A 654 -21.68 11.76 37.24
C ALA A 654 -22.84 12.01 36.24
N VAL A 655 -22.51 11.88 34.95
CA VAL A 655 -23.04 10.86 34.03
C VAL A 655 -21.99 10.64 32.91
#